data_1a21779b64da9ef0b8331eec20c032eb
#
_entry.id   1a21779b64da9ef0b8331eec20c032eb
#
_cell.length_a   1.000
_cell.length_b   1.000
_cell.length_c   1.000
_cell.angle_alpha   90.00
_cell.angle_beta   90.00
_cell.angle_gamma   90.00
#
_symmetry.space_group_name_H-M   'P 1'
#
loop_
_entity.id
_entity.type
_entity.pdbx_description
1 polymer ?
#
loop_
_entity_poly.entity_id
_entity_poly.type
_entity_poly.pdbx_seq_one_letter_code
_entity_poly.pdbx_strand_id
1 'polypeptide(L)'
;MDYSKTLNLPQTEFPMRGNLPQREPEILKYWQEIDLYNKVQEKNRGKTKYILHDGPPYANGHIHLGHTLNKVLKDMVVKYRSMAGYDAPYVPGWDTHGLPIEQQAIKQLGLNRHQVSPVEFRAKCKDYALEWAKIQSEEFQRLGVRGDWERPYYTLLPQYEAKQIRVFGEMAKKGYIYKGLKPVYWCASCETALAEAEVEYADKTSPSIYVRFPVKDGKGVLPEDAAVVIWTTTPWTLPANVAIAVHPEFNYVLAQVKGRKVVVAKELLETFKQAVEADTAEILAAYKGEQLERVVCRHPFVDRESLVILGEHVTLEAGTGAVHTAPGHGEEDFLVGKQYGLPVLAPLDNRGKFTAEGGKFQGQFILDANKAIVEELKEQDVLMGHGQIKHQYPHCWRCKQPVFFRATEQWFASVDGFRQEALKAIRAVKWVPAWGEERIYNMVEGRGDWCVSRQRTWGVPIPILYCNDCGKEIITEEIIAHIQKLFKEHGSDIWFAKEASELAPPGLTCHHCGQGKEFRKETDTMDVWFDSGSSHLAVLDQPELWPELQWPADLYLEGSDQHRGWFNSSLSTSMAVTGKPPYKTVLTHGFTVDEKGRKMSKSLGNVVDPLKICSQMGADILRLWVSSADYRADLALSQNILKQMTESYRKIRNTARFLLSNLYDFDPVKDKVAYEKFPELDRVAMMELHKLIKQVLTAYENYEFHVVYHAVHNYCVVDLSAFYLDIIKDRLYTAPPASLERRAAQTVLFEVLDALVRLLTPVLAFTTEEIYKHMPVAGGRLASVQMLDMPEVNMDYLDVELEKKWDKFHVVRKEVLKALEVARQNKVIGNSLEAKADLYVAGEVEELLKPMAGDLSTLFIVSGVNLHPLSEAPAEAAKAEDLDLAVLVTPAQGIKCERCWMYHEEVGHDAEHATLCPRCVGVVKEHHST
;
A
#
# COMPACT_ATOMS: atom_id res chain seq x y z
N MET A 1 64.49 -1.16 -5.43
CA MET A 1 63.37 -0.20 -5.45
C MET A 1 62.12 -0.91 -4.89
N ASP A 2 61.31 -0.24 -4.06
CA ASP A 2 59.99 -0.78 -3.64
C ASP A 2 58.92 -0.47 -4.70
N TYR A 3 58.66 -1.45 -5.56
CA TYR A 3 57.74 -1.27 -6.70
C TYR A 3 56.26 -1.08 -6.27
N SER A 4 55.90 -1.40 -5.02
CA SER A 4 54.53 -1.13 -4.51
C SER A 4 54.23 0.37 -4.53
N LYS A 5 55.24 1.23 -4.39
CA LYS A 5 55.10 2.69 -4.45
C LYS A 5 54.92 3.25 -5.87
N THR A 6 55.11 2.44 -6.89
CA THR A 6 54.91 2.80 -8.29
C THR A 6 53.54 2.39 -8.83
N LEU A 7 52.69 1.75 -7.99
CA LEU A 7 51.33 1.34 -8.34
C LEU A 7 50.31 2.44 -8.03
N ASN A 8 49.33 2.59 -8.88
CA ASN A 8 48.17 3.46 -8.63
C ASN A 8 47.17 2.72 -7.73
N LEU A 9 47.52 2.56 -6.46
CA LEU A 9 46.66 1.80 -5.51
C LEU A 9 45.43 2.60 -5.16
N PRO A 10 44.26 1.93 -4.97
CA PRO A 10 42.97 2.56 -4.64
C PRO A 10 43.04 3.38 -3.36
N GLN A 11 42.51 4.63 -3.37
CA GLN A 11 42.45 5.52 -2.21
C GLN A 11 41.07 6.14 -2.11
N THR A 12 40.52 6.22 -0.89
CA THR A 12 39.25 6.90 -0.64
C THR A 12 39.03 7.17 0.84
N GLU A 13 38.44 8.31 1.13
CA GLU A 13 37.95 8.65 2.48
C GLU A 13 36.54 8.02 2.73
N PHE A 14 35.89 7.46 1.70
CA PHE A 14 34.61 6.79 1.85
C PHE A 14 34.72 5.58 2.76
N PRO A 15 33.99 5.54 3.88
CA PRO A 15 34.19 4.55 4.90
C PRO A 15 33.86 3.12 4.43
N MET A 16 34.61 2.15 4.89
CA MET A 16 34.39 0.74 4.58
C MET A 16 33.07 0.23 5.12
N ARG A 17 32.70 0.62 6.34
CA ARG A 17 31.43 0.22 6.98
C ARG A 17 30.37 1.30 6.80
N GLY A 18 29.12 0.90 6.49
CA GLY A 18 27.99 1.81 6.31
C GLY A 18 27.64 2.55 7.59
N ASN A 19 27.62 1.87 8.74
CA ASN A 19 27.19 2.43 10.03
C ASN A 19 25.90 3.25 9.93
N LEU A 20 24.91 2.76 9.16
CA LEU A 20 23.68 3.47 8.84
C LEU A 20 22.95 4.02 10.08
N PRO A 21 22.80 3.25 11.20
CA PRO A 21 22.13 3.77 12.38
C PRO A 21 22.69 5.08 12.92
N GLN A 22 23.99 5.32 12.77
CA GLN A 22 24.68 6.54 13.22
C GLN A 22 24.72 7.62 12.14
N ARG A 23 24.94 7.24 10.88
CA ARG A 23 25.12 8.19 9.77
C ARG A 23 23.82 8.77 9.25
N GLU A 24 22.76 7.98 9.19
CA GLU A 24 21.48 8.45 8.69
C GLU A 24 20.92 9.66 9.46
N PRO A 25 20.97 9.69 10.82
CA PRO A 25 20.59 10.89 11.57
C PRO A 25 21.44 12.13 11.26
N GLU A 26 22.76 11.96 10.99
CA GLU A 26 23.64 13.06 10.59
C GLU A 26 23.26 13.61 9.20
N ILE A 27 22.91 12.72 8.27
CA ILE A 27 22.44 13.09 6.93
C ILE A 27 21.07 13.78 7.00
N LEU A 28 20.14 13.28 7.84
CA LEU A 28 18.86 13.95 8.06
C LEU A 28 19.05 15.37 8.57
N LYS A 29 19.92 15.55 9.57
CA LYS A 29 20.25 16.87 10.09
C LYS A 29 20.83 17.77 9.00
N TYR A 30 21.75 17.24 8.18
CA TYR A 30 22.29 17.95 7.04
C TYR A 30 21.20 18.40 6.05
N TRP A 31 20.25 17.52 5.70
CA TRP A 31 19.14 17.87 4.82
C TRP A 31 18.25 18.97 5.39
N GLN A 32 18.03 18.99 6.70
CA GLN A 32 17.31 20.05 7.40
C GLN A 32 18.11 21.37 7.37
N GLU A 33 19.39 21.33 7.69
CA GLU A 33 20.29 22.51 7.68
C GLU A 33 20.38 23.21 6.33
N ILE A 34 20.37 22.44 5.24
CA ILE A 34 20.41 22.99 3.89
C ILE A 34 19.03 23.34 3.34
N ASP A 35 17.94 23.06 4.09
CA ASP A 35 16.56 23.21 3.61
C ASP A 35 16.32 22.48 2.27
N LEU A 36 16.65 21.18 2.26
CA LEU A 36 16.66 20.38 1.04
C LEU A 36 15.33 20.38 0.32
N TYR A 37 14.20 20.26 1.06
CA TYR A 37 12.87 20.20 0.44
C TYR A 37 12.63 21.45 -0.42
N ASN A 38 12.77 22.65 0.16
CA ASN A 38 12.50 23.89 -0.55
C ASN A 38 13.48 24.12 -1.71
N LYS A 39 14.77 23.74 -1.57
CA LYS A 39 15.74 23.81 -2.67
C LYS A 39 15.37 22.94 -3.86
N VAL A 40 14.87 21.73 -3.62
CA VAL A 40 14.39 20.84 -4.69
C VAL A 40 13.12 21.40 -5.33
N GLN A 41 12.20 21.96 -4.55
CA GLN A 41 10.99 22.59 -5.07
C GLN A 41 11.36 23.83 -5.91
N GLU A 42 12.31 24.65 -5.45
CA GLU A 42 12.77 25.84 -6.17
C GLU A 42 13.43 25.48 -7.51
N LYS A 43 14.29 24.45 -7.52
CA LYS A 43 14.92 23.93 -8.76
C LYS A 43 13.88 23.53 -9.80
N ASN A 44 12.76 22.96 -9.38
CA ASN A 44 11.75 22.40 -10.27
C ASN A 44 10.53 23.34 -10.48
N ARG A 45 10.51 24.49 -9.84
CA ARG A 45 9.41 25.45 -9.95
C ARG A 45 9.13 25.83 -11.40
N GLY A 46 7.84 25.74 -11.77
CA GLY A 46 7.38 26.06 -13.13
C GLY A 46 7.55 24.94 -14.15
N LYS A 47 8.11 23.79 -13.78
CA LYS A 47 8.07 22.60 -14.61
C LYS A 47 6.69 21.96 -14.56
N THR A 48 6.46 20.90 -15.34
CA THR A 48 5.22 20.11 -15.31
C THR A 48 5.00 19.57 -13.91
N LYS A 49 3.81 19.83 -13.33
CA LYS A 49 3.47 19.32 -12.00
C LYS A 49 3.20 17.83 -12.00
N TYR A 50 3.59 17.19 -10.93
CA TYR A 50 3.20 15.82 -10.61
C TYR A 50 2.77 15.76 -9.14
N ILE A 51 1.46 15.67 -8.92
CA ILE A 51 0.88 15.71 -7.58
C ILE A 51 0.56 14.30 -7.09
N LEU A 52 1.34 13.84 -6.15
CA LEU A 52 1.00 12.70 -5.30
C LEU A 52 0.30 13.26 -4.07
N HIS A 53 -1.03 13.02 -3.95
CA HIS A 53 -1.77 13.40 -2.76
C HIS A 53 -1.63 12.36 -1.67
N ASP A 54 -1.27 12.78 -0.46
CA ASP A 54 -1.07 11.88 0.66
C ASP A 54 -2.40 11.51 1.31
N GLY A 55 -2.73 10.21 1.39
CA GLY A 55 -3.82 9.73 2.21
C GLY A 55 -3.43 9.87 3.69
N PRO A 56 -4.27 10.54 4.50
CA PRO A 56 -3.90 10.88 5.86
C PRO A 56 -3.98 9.67 6.79
N PRO A 57 -2.88 9.22 7.40
CA PRO A 57 -2.95 8.23 8.47
C PRO A 57 -3.61 8.82 9.71
N TYR A 58 -4.19 7.96 10.55
CA TYR A 58 -4.70 8.39 11.85
C TYR A 58 -3.57 8.81 12.77
N ALA A 59 -3.75 9.97 13.42
CA ALA A 59 -2.80 10.52 14.39
C ALA A 59 -2.91 9.76 15.74
N ASN A 60 -2.58 8.48 15.75
CA ASN A 60 -2.66 7.64 16.94
C ASN A 60 -1.64 6.49 16.94
N GLY A 61 -0.71 6.50 17.88
CA GLY A 61 0.31 5.48 18.06
C GLY A 61 1.48 5.60 17.08
N HIS A 62 2.53 4.82 17.35
CA HIS A 62 3.73 4.75 16.53
C HIS A 62 3.46 4.15 15.15
N ILE A 63 4.32 4.48 14.19
CA ILE A 63 4.27 3.88 12.86
C ILE A 63 4.56 2.37 12.92
N HIS A 64 3.99 1.65 11.98
CA HIS A 64 4.21 0.22 11.79
C HIS A 64 4.72 -0.07 10.37
N LEU A 65 5.03 -1.34 10.06
CA LEU A 65 5.57 -1.72 8.75
C LEU A 65 4.66 -1.35 7.57
N GLY A 66 3.33 -1.38 7.76
CA GLY A 66 2.40 -0.92 6.72
C GLY A 66 2.58 0.58 6.40
N HIS A 67 2.74 1.43 7.43
CA HIS A 67 3.09 2.84 7.24
C HIS A 67 4.46 3.00 6.56
N THR A 68 5.45 2.19 6.96
CA THR A 68 6.79 2.20 6.35
C THR A 68 6.71 1.86 4.87
N LEU A 69 6.02 0.77 4.50
CA LEU A 69 5.80 0.39 3.10
C LEU A 69 5.17 1.54 2.31
N ASN A 70 4.07 2.08 2.81
CA ASN A 70 3.31 3.15 2.16
C ASN A 70 4.14 4.41 1.94
N LYS A 71 4.74 4.95 3.01
CA LYS A 71 5.48 6.22 2.94
C LYS A 71 6.79 6.10 2.16
N VAL A 72 7.47 4.97 2.22
CA VAL A 72 8.69 4.74 1.42
C VAL A 72 8.34 4.63 -0.07
N LEU A 73 7.26 3.95 -0.44
CA LEU A 73 6.80 3.90 -1.85
C LEU A 73 6.46 5.30 -2.36
N LYS A 74 5.72 6.09 -1.60
CA LYS A 74 5.40 7.49 -1.94
C LYS A 74 6.67 8.32 -2.13
N ASP A 75 7.62 8.19 -1.22
CA ASP A 75 8.90 8.91 -1.29
C ASP A 75 9.73 8.50 -2.51
N MET A 76 9.75 7.22 -2.87
CA MET A 76 10.40 6.74 -4.10
C MET A 76 9.79 7.41 -5.34
N VAL A 77 8.46 7.49 -5.42
CA VAL A 77 7.77 8.15 -6.53
C VAL A 77 8.12 9.63 -6.57
N VAL A 78 8.00 10.35 -5.45
CA VAL A 78 8.23 11.80 -5.37
C VAL A 78 9.70 12.14 -5.67
N LYS A 79 10.66 11.38 -5.13
CA LYS A 79 12.08 11.57 -5.43
C LYS A 79 12.38 11.32 -6.91
N TYR A 80 11.89 10.20 -7.46
CA TYR A 80 12.05 9.90 -8.87
C TYR A 80 11.45 11.00 -9.74
N ARG A 81 10.20 11.39 -9.54
CA ARG A 81 9.52 12.41 -10.34
C ARG A 81 10.25 13.77 -10.29
N SER A 82 10.71 14.19 -9.11
CA SER A 82 11.47 15.44 -9.01
C SER A 82 12.83 15.38 -9.73
N MET A 83 13.52 14.24 -9.69
CA MET A 83 14.76 14.03 -10.41
C MET A 83 14.54 13.81 -11.91
N ALA A 84 13.38 13.30 -12.32
CA ALA A 84 12.96 13.17 -13.72
C ALA A 84 12.44 14.50 -14.32
N GLY A 85 12.56 15.61 -13.60
CA GLY A 85 12.27 16.94 -14.12
C GLY A 85 10.85 17.44 -13.90
N TYR A 86 10.09 16.85 -12.97
CA TYR A 86 8.76 17.32 -12.57
C TYR A 86 8.83 18.25 -11.35
N ASP A 87 7.90 19.20 -11.29
CA ASP A 87 7.55 19.91 -10.06
C ASP A 87 6.64 18.98 -9.22
N ALA A 88 7.26 18.27 -8.27
CA ALA A 88 6.61 17.21 -7.51
C ALA A 88 6.60 17.54 -5.99
N PRO A 89 5.77 18.48 -5.55
CA PRO A 89 5.59 18.78 -4.14
C PRO A 89 4.91 17.60 -3.42
N TYR A 90 5.26 17.42 -2.16
CA TYR A 90 4.64 16.42 -1.30
C TYR A 90 4.27 17.05 0.05
N VAL A 91 2.98 17.19 0.28
CA VAL A 91 2.42 17.70 1.54
C VAL A 91 1.86 16.51 2.32
N PRO A 92 2.51 16.10 3.41
CA PRO A 92 2.01 15.02 4.26
C PRO A 92 0.74 15.45 5.00
N GLY A 93 -0.12 14.47 5.32
CA GLY A 93 -1.37 14.75 6.01
C GLY A 93 -1.66 13.79 7.15
N TRP A 94 -2.58 14.21 8.04
CA TRP A 94 -3.10 13.38 9.14
C TRP A 94 -4.60 13.49 9.27
N ASP A 95 -5.24 12.33 9.45
CA ASP A 95 -6.62 12.24 9.91
C ASP A 95 -6.64 12.33 11.44
N THR A 96 -7.24 13.41 11.94
CA THR A 96 -7.13 13.82 13.33
C THR A 96 -8.44 13.70 14.10
N HIS A 97 -9.54 13.32 13.44
CA HIS A 97 -10.86 13.18 14.03
C HIS A 97 -11.33 11.74 14.20
N GLY A 98 -12.51 11.59 14.75
CA GLY A 98 -13.31 10.38 14.77
C GLY A 98 -12.95 9.39 15.87
N LEU A 99 -13.63 8.26 15.81
CA LEU A 99 -13.55 7.18 16.78
C LEU A 99 -12.12 6.67 17.03
N PRO A 100 -11.20 6.60 16.04
CA PRO A 100 -9.84 6.15 16.27
C PRO A 100 -9.06 7.00 17.28
N ILE A 101 -9.21 8.30 17.21
CA ILE A 101 -8.56 9.26 18.14
C ILE A 101 -9.29 9.28 19.46
N GLU A 102 -10.62 9.40 19.42
CA GLU A 102 -11.47 9.49 20.62
C GLU A 102 -11.25 8.32 21.59
N GLN A 103 -11.25 7.08 21.08
CA GLN A 103 -11.04 5.88 21.91
C GLN A 103 -9.64 5.84 22.55
N GLN A 104 -8.61 6.23 21.82
CA GLN A 104 -7.26 6.23 22.37
C GLN A 104 -7.07 7.37 23.40
N ALA A 105 -7.62 8.54 23.12
CA ALA A 105 -7.63 9.65 24.08
C ALA A 105 -8.35 9.26 25.37
N ILE A 106 -9.54 8.65 25.29
CA ILE A 106 -10.28 8.11 26.44
C ILE A 106 -9.39 7.14 27.24
N LYS A 107 -8.77 6.18 26.54
CA LYS A 107 -7.96 5.13 27.18
C LYS A 107 -6.71 5.68 27.86
N GLN A 108 -5.98 6.58 27.21
CA GLN A 108 -4.71 7.11 27.72
C GLN A 108 -4.91 8.19 28.80
N LEU A 109 -5.93 9.01 28.63
CA LEU A 109 -6.20 10.12 29.56
C LEU A 109 -7.20 9.78 30.65
N GLY A 110 -7.74 8.54 30.66
CA GLY A 110 -8.74 8.12 31.65
C GLY A 110 -10.06 8.91 31.57
N LEU A 111 -10.42 9.42 30.38
CA LEU A 111 -11.58 10.28 30.21
C LEU A 111 -12.87 9.47 30.15
N ASN A 112 -13.95 10.06 30.71
CA ASN A 112 -15.32 9.60 30.49
C ASN A 112 -16.10 10.69 29.76
N ARG A 113 -16.47 10.44 28.49
CA ARG A 113 -17.17 11.42 27.64
C ARG A 113 -18.51 11.91 28.22
N HIS A 114 -19.12 11.14 29.12
CA HIS A 114 -20.38 11.51 29.79
C HIS A 114 -20.19 12.34 31.06
N GLN A 115 -18.95 12.52 31.51
CA GLN A 115 -18.62 13.23 32.74
C GLN A 115 -17.84 14.54 32.53
N VAL A 116 -17.37 14.76 31.28
CA VAL A 116 -16.58 15.92 30.86
C VAL A 116 -17.40 16.76 29.91
N SER A 117 -17.28 18.10 29.94
CA SER A 117 -17.97 18.93 28.95
C SER A 117 -17.49 18.65 27.54
N PRO A 118 -18.35 18.75 26.50
CA PRO A 118 -17.93 18.53 25.11
C PRO A 118 -16.73 19.37 24.67
N VAL A 119 -16.66 20.63 25.12
CA VAL A 119 -15.56 21.56 24.80
C VAL A 119 -14.24 21.08 25.38
N GLU A 120 -14.23 20.70 26.67
CA GLU A 120 -13.03 20.16 27.31
C GLU A 120 -12.60 18.83 26.71
N PHE A 121 -13.55 17.95 26.42
CA PHE A 121 -13.30 16.66 25.79
C PHE A 121 -12.63 16.82 24.41
N ARG A 122 -13.16 17.74 23.60
CA ARG A 122 -12.62 18.06 22.28
C ARG A 122 -11.22 18.63 22.34
N ALA A 123 -10.95 19.57 23.29
CA ALA A 123 -9.62 20.12 23.48
C ALA A 123 -8.58 19.02 23.78
N LYS A 124 -8.92 18.07 24.65
CA LYS A 124 -8.04 16.94 25.00
C LYS A 124 -7.81 15.98 23.81
N CYS A 125 -8.83 15.71 23.02
CA CYS A 125 -8.67 14.90 21.78
C CYS A 125 -7.79 15.61 20.75
N LYS A 126 -7.93 16.92 20.61
CA LYS A 126 -7.11 17.76 19.74
C LYS A 126 -5.64 17.72 20.13
N ASP A 127 -5.34 17.96 21.41
CA ASP A 127 -3.97 17.91 21.91
C ASP A 127 -3.34 16.54 21.69
N TYR A 128 -4.08 15.47 21.98
CA TYR A 128 -3.67 14.09 21.71
C TYR A 128 -3.34 13.85 20.24
N ALA A 129 -4.22 14.27 19.34
CA ALA A 129 -4.01 14.06 17.90
C ALA A 129 -2.78 14.82 17.38
N LEU A 130 -2.58 16.07 17.81
CA LEU A 130 -1.44 16.89 17.41
C LEU A 130 -0.11 16.34 17.94
N GLU A 131 -0.10 15.82 19.18
CA GLU A 131 1.09 15.17 19.75
C GLU A 131 1.48 13.93 18.93
N TRP A 132 0.52 13.06 18.60
CA TRP A 132 0.82 11.87 17.80
C TRP A 132 1.19 12.20 16.36
N ALA A 133 0.59 13.20 15.76
CA ALA A 133 0.97 13.66 14.42
C ALA A 133 2.43 14.14 14.40
N LYS A 134 2.88 14.86 15.45
CA LYS A 134 4.28 15.27 15.60
C LYS A 134 5.21 14.06 15.72
N ILE A 135 4.89 13.11 16.60
CA ILE A 135 5.69 11.88 16.78
C ILE A 135 5.82 11.12 15.46
N GLN A 136 4.71 10.86 14.78
CA GLN A 136 4.71 10.16 13.49
C GLN A 136 5.47 10.94 12.40
N SER A 137 5.41 12.27 12.41
CA SER A 137 6.19 13.11 11.49
C SER A 137 7.70 12.87 11.66
N GLU A 138 8.20 12.85 12.89
CA GLU A 138 9.60 12.54 13.20
C GLU A 138 9.97 11.11 12.76
N GLU A 139 9.08 10.16 13.01
CA GLU A 139 9.26 8.75 12.61
C GLU A 139 9.28 8.57 11.09
N PHE A 140 8.44 9.26 10.33
CA PHE A 140 8.47 9.24 8.86
C PHE A 140 9.73 9.90 8.30
N GLN A 141 10.17 11.00 8.88
CA GLN A 141 11.44 11.64 8.51
C GLN A 141 12.62 10.71 8.79
N ARG A 142 12.59 9.92 9.88
CA ARG A 142 13.62 8.91 10.18
C ARG A 142 13.75 7.84 9.08
N LEU A 143 12.67 7.56 8.33
CA LEU A 143 12.70 6.68 7.15
C LEU A 143 13.33 7.35 5.91
N GLY A 144 13.70 8.61 5.98
CA GLY A 144 14.24 9.39 4.84
C GLY A 144 13.17 9.93 3.91
N VAL A 145 11.92 10.00 4.35
CA VAL A 145 10.81 10.56 3.54
C VAL A 145 10.96 12.07 3.42
N ARG A 146 11.01 12.57 2.19
CA ARG A 146 11.07 14.00 1.88
C ARG A 146 9.67 14.57 1.67
N GLY A 147 9.36 15.67 2.34
CA GLY A 147 8.06 16.35 2.23
C GLY A 147 8.08 17.72 2.90
N ASP A 148 6.99 18.45 2.78
CA ASP A 148 6.74 19.71 3.49
C ASP A 148 6.29 19.42 4.92
N TRP A 149 7.24 19.11 5.79
CA TRP A 149 6.98 18.78 7.19
C TRP A 149 6.66 20.02 8.04
N GLU A 150 6.86 21.22 7.51
CA GLU A 150 6.55 22.48 8.18
C GLU A 150 5.09 22.90 7.96
N ARG A 151 4.52 22.56 6.79
CA ARG A 151 3.15 22.89 6.41
C ARG A 151 2.32 21.64 6.06
N PRO A 152 2.27 20.62 6.94
CA PRO A 152 1.43 19.47 6.71
C PRO A 152 -0.04 19.85 6.77
N TYR A 153 -0.92 19.01 6.24
CA TYR A 153 -2.33 19.21 6.48
C TYR A 153 -2.86 18.31 7.61
N TYR A 154 -3.76 18.85 8.38
CA TYR A 154 -4.54 18.14 9.41
C TYR A 154 -6.01 18.32 9.11
N THR A 155 -6.82 17.26 9.24
CA THR A 155 -8.27 17.39 9.01
C THR A 155 -8.95 18.32 10.02
N LEU A 156 -8.31 18.60 11.17
CA LEU A 156 -8.76 19.56 12.19
C LEU A 156 -8.34 21.03 11.93
N LEU A 157 -7.65 21.33 10.81
CA LEU A 157 -7.35 22.74 10.51
C LEU A 157 -8.65 23.49 10.23
N PRO A 158 -8.83 24.71 10.78
CA PRO A 158 -10.04 25.50 10.57
C PRO A 158 -10.40 25.71 9.10
N GLN A 159 -9.39 25.94 8.26
CA GLN A 159 -9.57 26.09 6.81
C GLN A 159 -10.00 24.78 6.15
N TYR A 160 -9.49 23.64 6.63
CA TYR A 160 -9.88 22.32 6.15
C TYR A 160 -11.33 22.01 6.50
N GLU A 161 -11.70 22.17 7.77
CA GLU A 161 -13.07 21.98 8.27
C GLU A 161 -14.06 22.88 7.55
N ALA A 162 -13.72 24.15 7.32
CA ALA A 162 -14.53 25.08 6.55
C ALA A 162 -14.77 24.60 5.09
N LYS A 163 -13.74 24.05 4.46
CA LYS A 163 -13.88 23.49 3.10
C LYS A 163 -14.74 22.22 3.11
N GLN A 164 -14.62 21.39 4.13
CA GLN A 164 -15.46 20.20 4.34
C GLN A 164 -16.94 20.58 4.50
N ILE A 165 -17.25 21.64 5.27
CA ILE A 165 -18.62 22.18 5.37
C ILE A 165 -19.14 22.61 3.99
N ARG A 166 -18.30 23.22 3.16
CA ARG A 166 -18.68 23.55 1.77
C ARG A 166 -18.98 22.30 0.95
N VAL A 167 -18.14 21.24 1.04
CA VAL A 167 -18.40 19.96 0.34
C VAL A 167 -19.77 19.41 0.74
N PHE A 168 -20.05 19.36 2.04
CA PHE A 168 -21.35 18.94 2.56
C PHE A 168 -22.48 19.81 2.03
N GLY A 169 -22.31 21.12 2.02
CA GLY A 169 -23.32 22.08 1.53
C GLY A 169 -23.62 21.92 0.03
N GLU A 170 -22.60 21.72 -0.81
CA GLU A 170 -22.79 21.46 -2.24
C GLU A 170 -23.54 20.15 -2.50
N MET A 171 -23.27 19.11 -1.69
CA MET A 171 -24.03 17.85 -1.76
C MET A 171 -25.47 18.06 -1.31
N ALA A 172 -25.71 18.83 -0.25
CA ALA A 172 -27.05 19.15 0.23
C ALA A 172 -27.86 19.97 -0.81
N LYS A 173 -27.23 20.94 -1.46
CA LYS A 173 -27.83 21.75 -2.53
C LYS A 173 -28.30 20.91 -3.71
N LYS A 174 -27.58 19.84 -4.01
CA LYS A 174 -27.95 18.87 -5.06
C LYS A 174 -28.99 17.84 -4.59
N GLY A 175 -29.45 17.92 -3.35
CA GLY A 175 -30.42 16.99 -2.76
C GLY A 175 -29.86 15.62 -2.42
N TYR A 176 -28.54 15.47 -2.34
CA TYR A 176 -27.90 14.20 -1.98
C TYR A 176 -27.90 13.96 -0.46
N ILE A 177 -27.95 15.01 0.34
CA ILE A 177 -27.99 14.90 1.82
C ILE A 177 -29.45 14.89 2.27
N TYR A 178 -29.84 13.87 3.03
CA TYR A 178 -31.17 13.75 3.58
C TYR A 178 -31.18 13.01 4.92
N LYS A 179 -32.21 13.25 5.72
CA LYS A 179 -32.46 12.54 6.97
C LYS A 179 -33.43 11.38 6.73
N GLY A 180 -33.14 10.21 7.27
CA GLY A 180 -33.97 9.04 7.08
C GLY A 180 -33.91 8.07 8.24
N LEU A 181 -35.02 7.33 8.43
CA LEU A 181 -35.08 6.16 9.33
C LEU A 181 -34.75 4.93 8.51
N LYS A 182 -33.54 4.35 8.71
CA LYS A 182 -33.09 3.13 8.03
C LYS A 182 -32.28 2.25 8.98
N PRO A 183 -32.27 0.91 8.78
CA PRO A 183 -31.31 0.06 9.48
C PRO A 183 -29.88 0.41 9.07
N VAL A 184 -29.03 0.62 10.05
CA VAL A 184 -27.60 0.86 9.88
C VAL A 184 -26.81 -0.10 10.78
N TYR A 185 -25.55 -0.37 10.46
CA TYR A 185 -24.66 -1.05 11.39
C TYR A 185 -24.53 -0.21 12.65
N TRP A 186 -24.77 -0.83 13.80
CA TRP A 186 -24.71 -0.18 15.10
C TRP A 186 -23.75 -0.90 16.03
N CYS A 187 -22.83 -0.17 16.62
CA CYS A 187 -21.95 -0.67 17.67
C CYS A 187 -22.47 -0.26 19.05
N ALA A 188 -23.01 -1.21 19.82
CA ALA A 188 -23.50 -0.96 21.17
C ALA A 188 -22.39 -0.53 22.15
N SER A 189 -21.15 -1.03 21.96
CA SER A 189 -20.01 -0.68 22.80
C SER A 189 -19.50 0.74 22.54
N CYS A 190 -19.54 1.20 21.28
CA CYS A 190 -19.18 2.56 20.93
C CYS A 190 -20.36 3.52 20.93
N GLU A 191 -21.59 3.03 21.02
CA GLU A 191 -22.87 3.76 20.98
C GLU A 191 -22.98 4.67 19.75
N THR A 192 -22.71 4.11 18.55
CA THR A 192 -22.71 4.88 17.29
C THR A 192 -23.03 4.02 16.09
N ALA A 193 -23.58 4.65 15.06
CA ALA A 193 -23.68 4.08 13.73
C ALA A 193 -22.30 3.87 13.10
N LEU A 194 -22.19 2.90 12.21
CA LEU A 194 -20.98 2.59 11.44
C LEU A 194 -21.32 2.55 9.95
N ALA A 195 -20.36 2.98 9.12
CA ALA A 195 -20.38 2.73 7.69
C ALA A 195 -19.84 1.32 7.39
N GLU A 196 -20.06 0.82 6.18
CA GLU A 196 -19.57 -0.50 5.74
C GLU A 196 -18.03 -0.61 5.87
N ALA A 197 -17.29 0.46 5.59
CA ALA A 197 -15.83 0.52 5.74
C ALA A 197 -15.33 0.37 7.18
N GLU A 198 -16.23 0.51 8.15
CA GLU A 198 -15.94 0.42 9.58
C GLU A 198 -16.32 -0.94 10.19
N VAL A 199 -16.68 -1.91 9.35
CA VAL A 199 -17.10 -3.27 9.75
C VAL A 199 -16.06 -4.29 9.26
N GLU A 200 -15.66 -5.18 10.17
CA GLU A 200 -14.81 -6.32 9.88
C GLU A 200 -15.60 -7.61 10.18
N TYR A 201 -15.31 -8.69 9.47
CA TYR A 201 -15.95 -9.97 9.70
C TYR A 201 -15.01 -10.91 10.47
N ALA A 202 -15.55 -11.59 11.47
CA ALA A 202 -14.84 -12.59 12.26
C ALA A 202 -15.73 -13.78 12.57
N ASP A 203 -15.12 -14.93 12.83
CA ASP A 203 -15.83 -16.14 13.24
C ASP A 203 -16.58 -15.93 14.56
N LYS A 204 -17.87 -16.26 14.55
CA LYS A 204 -18.71 -16.25 15.74
C LYS A 204 -19.62 -17.47 15.75
N THR A 205 -19.82 -18.04 16.93
CA THR A 205 -20.84 -19.06 17.15
C THR A 205 -22.15 -18.39 17.60
N SER A 206 -23.20 -18.62 16.85
CA SER A 206 -24.54 -18.08 17.10
C SER A 206 -25.57 -19.19 17.29
N PRO A 207 -26.72 -18.93 18.00
CA PRO A 207 -27.83 -19.85 18.02
C PRO A 207 -28.36 -20.11 16.61
N SER A 208 -28.88 -21.27 16.36
CA SER A 208 -29.58 -21.67 15.13
C SER A 208 -30.90 -22.28 15.54
N ILE A 209 -32.00 -21.58 15.24
CA ILE A 209 -33.36 -21.99 15.71
C ILE A 209 -34.35 -22.06 14.57
N TYR A 210 -35.26 -23.03 14.70
CA TYR A 210 -36.42 -23.21 13.82
C TYR A 210 -37.68 -22.91 14.60
N VAL A 211 -38.45 -21.90 14.16
CA VAL A 211 -39.60 -21.36 14.89
C VAL A 211 -40.85 -21.41 14.00
N ARG A 212 -41.92 -21.96 14.52
CA ARG A 212 -43.22 -22.00 13.85
C ARG A 212 -44.06 -20.76 14.18
N PHE A 213 -44.64 -20.18 13.15
CA PHE A 213 -45.61 -19.10 13.22
C PHE A 213 -46.98 -19.65 12.89
N PRO A 214 -47.85 -19.89 13.89
CA PRO A 214 -49.15 -20.46 13.65
C PRO A 214 -50.02 -19.62 12.70
N VAL A 215 -50.69 -20.24 11.77
CA VAL A 215 -51.62 -19.56 10.86
C VAL A 215 -52.83 -19.06 11.67
N LYS A 216 -53.14 -17.75 11.46
CA LYS A 216 -54.35 -17.10 11.99
C LYS A 216 -55.46 -17.02 10.96
N ASP A 217 -55.09 -16.65 9.73
CA ASP A 217 -55.97 -16.58 8.59
C ASP A 217 -55.22 -17.11 7.35
N GLY A 218 -55.55 -18.28 6.94
CA GLY A 218 -54.92 -19.00 5.81
C GLY A 218 -55.38 -18.52 4.43
N LYS A 219 -56.25 -17.54 4.34
CA LYS A 219 -56.82 -17.00 3.08
C LYS A 219 -57.40 -18.06 2.14
N GLY A 220 -57.89 -19.17 2.68
CA GLY A 220 -58.38 -20.29 1.89
C GLY A 220 -57.30 -21.19 1.28
N VAL A 221 -56.05 -20.90 1.51
CA VAL A 221 -54.84 -21.64 1.01
C VAL A 221 -54.33 -22.60 2.08
N LEU A 222 -54.05 -22.08 3.28
CA LEU A 222 -53.55 -22.87 4.39
C LEU A 222 -54.63 -23.17 5.43
N PRO A 223 -54.64 -24.37 6.07
CA PRO A 223 -55.52 -24.64 7.17
C PRO A 223 -55.10 -23.91 8.45
N GLU A 224 -56.02 -23.57 9.33
CA GLU A 224 -55.76 -22.84 10.58
C GLU A 224 -54.86 -23.58 11.56
N ASP A 225 -54.79 -24.92 11.49
CA ASP A 225 -53.89 -25.74 12.31
C ASP A 225 -52.46 -25.90 11.74
N ALA A 226 -52.18 -25.21 10.64
CA ALA A 226 -50.85 -25.12 10.05
C ALA A 226 -50.01 -24.00 10.68
N ALA A 227 -48.68 -24.04 10.46
CA ALA A 227 -47.75 -22.97 10.80
C ALA A 227 -46.69 -22.83 9.70
N VAL A 228 -46.29 -21.61 9.44
CA VAL A 228 -45.09 -21.34 8.62
C VAL A 228 -43.87 -21.44 9.53
N VAL A 229 -42.83 -22.16 9.12
CA VAL A 229 -41.61 -22.31 9.89
C VAL A 229 -40.52 -21.45 9.33
N ILE A 230 -39.95 -20.63 10.17
CA ILE A 230 -38.77 -19.81 9.84
C ILE A 230 -37.50 -20.37 10.49
N TRP A 231 -36.36 -20.01 9.95
CA TRP A 231 -35.06 -20.26 10.53
C TRP A 231 -34.34 -18.94 10.78
N THR A 232 -33.68 -18.82 11.94
CA THR A 232 -32.86 -17.63 12.24
C THR A 232 -31.65 -17.97 13.12
N THR A 233 -30.58 -17.20 12.96
CA THR A 233 -29.39 -17.21 13.80
C THR A 233 -29.37 -16.03 14.79
N THR A 234 -30.38 -15.18 14.74
CA THR A 234 -30.52 -13.95 15.54
C THR A 234 -31.87 -13.94 16.29
N PRO A 235 -32.07 -14.80 17.29
CA PRO A 235 -33.35 -14.86 18.03
C PRO A 235 -33.79 -13.50 18.58
N TRP A 236 -32.86 -12.66 18.94
CA TRP A 236 -33.07 -11.30 19.47
C TRP A 236 -33.82 -10.36 18.52
N THR A 237 -33.94 -10.68 17.23
CA THR A 237 -34.72 -9.87 16.28
C THR A 237 -36.22 -10.25 16.27
N LEU A 238 -36.60 -11.42 16.80
CA LEU A 238 -37.97 -11.88 16.82
C LEU A 238 -38.97 -10.89 17.51
N PRO A 239 -38.62 -10.22 18.63
CA PRO A 239 -39.53 -9.21 19.20
C PRO A 239 -39.97 -8.10 18.23
N ALA A 240 -39.14 -7.82 17.19
CA ALA A 240 -39.44 -6.85 16.15
C ALA A 240 -40.03 -7.44 14.87
N ASN A 241 -40.31 -8.74 14.83
CA ASN A 241 -40.93 -9.38 13.67
C ASN A 241 -42.31 -8.78 13.34
N VAL A 242 -42.60 -8.57 12.05
CA VAL A 242 -43.88 -8.06 11.52
C VAL A 242 -44.32 -8.82 10.27
N ALA A 243 -43.46 -9.65 9.66
CA ALA A 243 -43.80 -10.42 8.48
C ALA A 243 -42.90 -11.66 8.34
N ILE A 244 -43.25 -12.53 7.40
CA ILE A 244 -42.47 -13.66 6.94
C ILE A 244 -42.35 -13.56 5.41
N ALA A 245 -41.14 -13.44 4.89
CA ALA A 245 -40.89 -13.38 3.46
C ALA A 245 -40.76 -14.81 2.88
N VAL A 246 -41.38 -15.04 1.74
CA VAL A 246 -41.29 -16.25 0.92
C VAL A 246 -40.93 -15.85 -0.51
N HIS A 247 -40.21 -16.69 -1.23
CA HIS A 247 -39.88 -16.39 -2.64
C HIS A 247 -41.10 -16.73 -3.54
N PRO A 248 -41.50 -15.83 -4.45
CA PRO A 248 -42.70 -16.04 -5.27
C PRO A 248 -42.68 -17.33 -6.09
N GLU A 249 -41.53 -17.66 -6.68
CA GLU A 249 -41.36 -18.77 -7.62
C GLU A 249 -41.03 -20.12 -6.95
N PHE A 250 -40.62 -20.14 -5.65
CA PHE A 250 -40.29 -21.40 -5.00
C PHE A 250 -41.50 -22.25 -4.72
N ASN A 251 -41.28 -23.57 -4.58
CA ASN A 251 -42.31 -24.53 -4.21
C ASN A 251 -42.26 -24.72 -2.69
N TYR A 252 -43.40 -24.50 -2.04
CA TYR A 252 -43.57 -24.73 -0.61
C TYR A 252 -44.47 -25.94 -0.40
N VAL A 253 -44.24 -26.68 0.62
CA VAL A 253 -45.04 -27.85 0.98
C VAL A 253 -45.62 -27.70 2.37
N LEU A 254 -46.90 -28.07 2.52
CA LEU A 254 -47.52 -28.33 3.79
C LEU A 254 -47.18 -29.79 4.15
N ALA A 255 -46.38 -29.99 5.19
CA ALA A 255 -45.90 -31.29 5.60
C ALA A 255 -46.28 -31.60 7.05
N GLN A 256 -46.58 -32.87 7.33
CA GLN A 256 -46.76 -33.36 8.69
C GLN A 256 -45.38 -33.75 9.25
N VAL A 257 -44.89 -32.97 10.23
CA VAL A 257 -43.57 -33.19 10.87
C VAL A 257 -43.77 -33.16 12.39
N LYS A 258 -43.34 -34.21 13.09
CA LYS A 258 -43.55 -34.37 14.55
C LYS A 258 -45.02 -34.14 14.99
N GLY A 259 -45.97 -34.66 14.21
CA GLY A 259 -47.39 -34.51 14.50
C GLY A 259 -47.97 -33.11 14.22
N ARG A 260 -47.27 -32.22 13.60
CA ARG A 260 -47.65 -30.82 13.32
C ARG A 260 -47.64 -30.54 11.82
N LYS A 261 -48.58 -29.74 11.37
CA LYS A 261 -48.65 -29.28 9.99
C LYS A 261 -47.77 -28.03 9.84
N VAL A 262 -46.75 -28.14 9.03
CA VAL A 262 -45.76 -27.04 8.82
C VAL A 262 -45.55 -26.75 7.36
N VAL A 263 -45.30 -25.48 7.04
CA VAL A 263 -45.00 -24.99 5.69
C VAL A 263 -43.52 -24.66 5.62
N VAL A 264 -42.81 -25.30 4.69
CA VAL A 264 -41.39 -25.08 4.37
C VAL A 264 -41.15 -25.22 2.87
N ALA A 265 -40.09 -24.69 2.32
CA ALA A 265 -39.72 -24.92 0.92
C ALA A 265 -39.45 -26.40 0.69
N LYS A 266 -39.96 -26.94 -0.43
CA LYS A 266 -39.89 -28.35 -0.78
C LYS A 266 -38.46 -28.88 -0.80
N GLU A 267 -37.56 -28.10 -1.37
CA GLU A 267 -36.15 -28.41 -1.51
C GLU A 267 -35.42 -28.49 -0.17
N LEU A 268 -35.91 -27.79 0.85
CA LEU A 268 -35.33 -27.76 2.20
C LEU A 268 -36.01 -28.70 3.20
N LEU A 269 -37.07 -29.43 2.81
CA LEU A 269 -37.83 -30.29 3.71
C LEU A 269 -36.97 -31.36 4.39
N GLU A 270 -36.10 -32.03 3.66
CA GLU A 270 -35.23 -33.09 4.22
C GLU A 270 -34.19 -32.52 5.17
N THR A 271 -33.58 -31.40 4.83
CA THR A 271 -32.62 -30.67 5.70
C THR A 271 -33.33 -30.20 6.97
N PHE A 272 -34.52 -29.64 6.84
CA PHE A 272 -35.34 -29.21 7.97
C PHE A 272 -35.71 -30.40 8.88
N LYS A 273 -36.19 -31.53 8.28
CA LYS A 273 -36.50 -32.74 9.01
C LYS A 273 -35.34 -33.23 9.88
N GLN A 274 -34.15 -33.28 9.31
CA GLN A 274 -32.92 -33.64 10.05
C GLN A 274 -32.63 -32.64 11.17
N ALA A 275 -32.69 -31.35 10.88
CA ALA A 275 -32.37 -30.29 11.85
C ALA A 275 -33.31 -30.25 13.04
N VAL A 276 -34.56 -30.70 12.86
CA VAL A 276 -35.53 -30.80 13.95
C VAL A 276 -35.62 -32.21 14.53
N GLU A 277 -34.76 -33.13 14.12
CA GLU A 277 -34.70 -34.51 14.59
C GLU A 277 -36.06 -35.25 14.45
N ALA A 278 -36.70 -35.13 13.25
CA ALA A 278 -37.96 -35.79 12.94
C ALA A 278 -37.72 -37.07 12.14
N ASP A 279 -38.41 -38.15 12.50
CA ASP A 279 -38.32 -39.45 11.82
C ASP A 279 -38.95 -39.43 10.43
N THR A 280 -40.05 -38.71 10.30
CA THR A 280 -40.85 -38.65 9.06
C THR A 280 -41.30 -37.23 8.74
N ALA A 281 -41.48 -36.97 7.44
CA ALA A 281 -42.10 -35.75 6.91
C ALA A 281 -43.03 -36.17 5.76
N GLU A 282 -44.35 -36.15 6.01
CA GLU A 282 -45.37 -36.48 5.01
C GLU A 282 -45.89 -35.22 4.34
N ILE A 283 -45.77 -35.10 3.02
CA ILE A 283 -46.28 -33.96 2.26
C ILE A 283 -47.80 -34.11 2.07
N LEU A 284 -48.57 -33.16 2.56
CA LEU A 284 -50.01 -33.08 2.49
C LEU A 284 -50.48 -32.24 1.29
N ALA A 285 -49.80 -31.19 1.00
CA ALA A 285 -50.11 -30.29 -0.13
C ALA A 285 -48.86 -29.53 -0.58
N ALA A 286 -48.92 -28.94 -1.77
CA ALA A 286 -47.85 -28.10 -2.32
C ALA A 286 -48.38 -26.78 -2.87
N TYR A 287 -47.62 -25.72 -2.74
CA TYR A 287 -47.98 -24.35 -3.14
C TYR A 287 -46.82 -23.66 -3.81
N LYS A 288 -47.09 -22.72 -4.70
CA LYS A 288 -46.13 -21.70 -5.09
C LYS A 288 -46.07 -20.62 -4.02
N GLY A 289 -44.91 -19.97 -3.84
CA GLY A 289 -44.77 -18.91 -2.85
C GLY A 289 -45.76 -17.76 -3.08
N GLU A 290 -46.04 -17.38 -4.34
CA GLU A 290 -47.03 -16.37 -4.68
C GLU A 290 -48.47 -16.69 -4.14
N GLN A 291 -48.80 -17.96 -3.99
CA GLN A 291 -50.09 -18.38 -3.43
C GLN A 291 -50.18 -18.17 -1.92
N LEU A 292 -49.06 -18.09 -1.23
CA LEU A 292 -48.98 -17.87 0.22
C LEU A 292 -49.03 -16.38 0.58
N GLU A 293 -48.96 -15.47 -0.41
CA GLU A 293 -49.00 -14.04 -0.16
C GLU A 293 -50.25 -13.64 0.62
N ARG A 294 -50.04 -12.77 1.61
CA ARG A 294 -51.06 -12.25 2.52
C ARG A 294 -51.71 -13.26 3.48
N VAL A 295 -51.22 -14.48 3.58
CA VAL A 295 -51.53 -15.35 4.71
C VAL A 295 -51.13 -14.64 5.98
N VAL A 296 -51.95 -14.69 7.01
CA VAL A 296 -51.70 -14.05 8.29
C VAL A 296 -51.32 -15.10 9.32
N CYS A 297 -50.13 -14.97 9.91
CA CYS A 297 -49.66 -15.77 11.01
C CYS A 297 -49.77 -15.01 12.34
N ARG A 298 -49.77 -15.73 13.45
CA ARG A 298 -49.59 -15.16 14.80
C ARG A 298 -48.13 -15.12 15.13
N HIS A 299 -47.69 -14.00 15.68
CA HIS A 299 -46.36 -13.93 16.26
C HIS A 299 -46.22 -14.97 17.40
N PRO A 300 -45.04 -15.63 17.53
CA PRO A 300 -44.91 -16.77 18.45
C PRO A 300 -45.08 -16.43 19.95
N PHE A 301 -44.84 -15.19 20.37
CA PHE A 301 -44.91 -14.80 21.81
C PHE A 301 -45.32 -13.33 22.05
N VAL A 302 -45.61 -12.55 21.01
CA VAL A 302 -46.13 -11.18 21.13
C VAL A 302 -47.53 -11.15 20.55
N ASP A 303 -48.46 -10.39 21.13
CA ASP A 303 -49.80 -10.21 20.56
C ASP A 303 -49.74 -9.28 19.33
N ARG A 304 -49.26 -9.86 18.23
CA ARG A 304 -49.08 -9.22 16.91
C ARG A 304 -49.29 -10.23 15.80
N GLU A 305 -49.72 -9.73 14.68
CA GLU A 305 -49.81 -10.50 13.44
C GLU A 305 -48.47 -10.43 12.68
N SER A 306 -48.14 -11.51 11.97
CA SER A 306 -47.02 -11.62 11.07
C SER A 306 -47.53 -11.98 9.68
N LEU A 307 -47.44 -11.03 8.74
CA LEU A 307 -47.95 -11.18 7.39
C LEU A 307 -47.00 -11.99 6.52
N VAL A 308 -47.48 -12.94 5.75
CA VAL A 308 -46.68 -13.58 4.70
C VAL A 308 -46.60 -12.64 3.50
N ILE A 309 -45.37 -12.29 3.10
CA ILE A 309 -45.04 -11.37 2.02
C ILE A 309 -44.13 -12.05 0.99
N LEU A 310 -44.06 -11.50 -0.21
CA LEU A 310 -43.10 -11.95 -1.22
C LEU A 310 -41.78 -11.20 -1.16
N GLY A 311 -40.68 -11.95 -1.25
CA GLY A 311 -39.31 -11.38 -1.21
C GLY A 311 -38.34 -12.18 -2.08
N GLU A 312 -37.72 -11.53 -3.07
CA GLU A 312 -36.73 -12.17 -3.97
C GLU A 312 -35.42 -12.51 -3.27
N HIS A 313 -35.14 -11.89 -2.13
CA HIS A 313 -33.95 -12.15 -1.30
C HIS A 313 -33.96 -13.50 -0.58
N VAL A 314 -35.10 -14.20 -0.57
CA VAL A 314 -35.20 -15.52 0.04
C VAL A 314 -34.45 -16.54 -0.81
N THR A 315 -33.60 -17.37 -0.18
CA THR A 315 -32.77 -18.38 -0.86
C THR A 315 -33.11 -19.80 -0.38
N LEU A 316 -32.61 -20.80 -1.12
CA LEU A 316 -32.68 -22.21 -0.77
C LEU A 316 -31.36 -22.79 -0.24
N GLU A 317 -30.40 -21.95 0.11
CA GLU A 317 -29.08 -22.37 0.58
C GLU A 317 -29.11 -22.95 2.00
N ALA A 318 -30.02 -22.42 2.86
CA ALA A 318 -30.16 -22.85 4.24
C ALA A 318 -31.53 -22.53 4.80
N GLY A 319 -31.87 -23.11 5.94
CA GLY A 319 -33.08 -22.79 6.68
C GLY A 319 -34.35 -23.53 6.21
N THR A 320 -35.38 -22.79 5.93
CA THR A 320 -36.71 -23.30 5.57
C THR A 320 -37.29 -22.72 4.28
N GLY A 321 -36.62 -21.78 3.65
CA GLY A 321 -37.12 -21.00 2.52
C GLY A 321 -38.19 -19.97 2.93
N ALA A 322 -38.38 -19.76 4.22
CA ALA A 322 -39.23 -18.71 4.79
C ALA A 322 -38.37 -17.90 5.77
N VAL A 323 -38.30 -16.61 5.56
CA VAL A 323 -37.42 -15.69 6.31
C VAL A 323 -38.31 -14.79 7.18
N HIS A 324 -38.06 -14.78 8.51
CA HIS A 324 -38.73 -13.83 9.38
C HIS A 324 -38.24 -12.42 9.03
N THR A 325 -39.17 -11.47 8.94
CA THR A 325 -38.90 -10.12 8.50
C THR A 325 -39.08 -9.13 9.65
N ALA A 326 -37.99 -8.39 9.95
CA ALA A 326 -37.95 -7.34 10.95
C ALA A 326 -37.33 -6.08 10.32
N PRO A 327 -38.08 -5.17 9.70
CA PRO A 327 -37.61 -4.02 8.94
C PRO A 327 -36.65 -3.10 9.71
N GLY A 328 -36.66 -3.16 11.05
CA GLY A 328 -35.76 -2.41 11.91
C GLY A 328 -34.36 -3.03 12.07
N HIS A 329 -34.13 -4.28 11.59
CA HIS A 329 -32.94 -5.07 11.88
C HIS A 329 -32.32 -5.75 10.65
N GLY A 330 -32.74 -5.38 9.44
CA GLY A 330 -32.18 -5.87 8.19
C GLY A 330 -32.45 -4.91 7.05
N GLU A 331 -31.50 -4.75 6.14
CA GLU A 331 -31.63 -3.84 4.99
C GLU A 331 -32.63 -4.40 3.97
N GLU A 332 -32.54 -5.70 3.66
CA GLU A 332 -33.49 -6.40 2.78
C GLU A 332 -34.91 -6.42 3.37
N ASP A 333 -35.02 -6.68 4.69
CA ASP A 333 -36.26 -6.62 5.42
C ASP A 333 -36.90 -5.22 5.37
N PHE A 334 -36.08 -4.19 5.47
CA PHE A 334 -36.53 -2.79 5.38
C PHE A 334 -37.05 -2.47 3.98
N LEU A 335 -36.32 -2.88 2.92
CA LEU A 335 -36.73 -2.61 1.54
C LEU A 335 -38.06 -3.31 1.18
N VAL A 336 -38.14 -4.58 1.51
CA VAL A 336 -39.42 -5.34 1.24
C VAL A 336 -40.53 -4.85 2.17
N GLY A 337 -40.22 -4.54 3.44
CA GLY A 337 -41.19 -3.99 4.37
C GLY A 337 -41.77 -2.66 3.90
N LYS A 338 -40.98 -1.80 3.29
CA LYS A 338 -41.45 -0.53 2.69
C LYS A 338 -42.43 -0.74 1.53
N GLN A 339 -42.20 -1.77 0.70
CA GLN A 339 -43.16 -2.12 -0.39
C GLN A 339 -44.54 -2.53 0.15
N TYR A 340 -44.54 -3.22 1.29
CA TYR A 340 -45.79 -3.67 1.94
C TYR A 340 -46.34 -2.70 2.98
N GLY A 341 -45.68 -1.54 3.20
CA GLY A 341 -46.11 -0.56 4.20
C GLY A 341 -46.01 -1.04 5.64
N LEU A 342 -45.05 -1.95 5.93
CA LEU A 342 -44.84 -2.51 7.26
C LEU A 342 -44.19 -1.51 8.24
N PRO A 343 -44.50 -1.58 9.53
CA PRO A 343 -43.85 -0.73 10.53
C PRO A 343 -42.40 -1.10 10.71
N VAL A 344 -41.54 -0.07 10.93
CA VAL A 344 -40.13 -0.24 11.24
C VAL A 344 -39.97 -0.25 12.75
N LEU A 345 -39.85 -1.43 13.34
CA LEU A 345 -39.71 -1.63 14.79
C LEU A 345 -38.23 -1.90 15.11
N ALA A 346 -37.67 -1.12 16.03
CA ALA A 346 -36.30 -1.31 16.52
C ALA A 346 -36.26 -1.07 18.04
N PRO A 347 -36.80 -2.02 18.86
CA PRO A 347 -37.01 -1.84 20.30
C PRO A 347 -35.69 -1.89 21.11
N LEU A 348 -34.68 -1.15 20.68
CA LEU A 348 -33.34 -1.14 21.29
C LEU A 348 -32.86 0.28 21.59
N ASP A 349 -32.20 0.44 22.72
CA ASP A 349 -31.46 1.65 23.05
C ASP A 349 -30.06 1.70 22.39
N ASN A 350 -29.32 2.78 22.61
CA ASN A 350 -27.98 2.97 22.05
C ASN A 350 -26.96 1.94 22.53
N ARG A 351 -27.18 1.29 23.66
CA ARG A 351 -26.35 0.23 24.25
C ARG A 351 -26.77 -1.18 23.85
N GLY A 352 -27.70 -1.30 22.90
CA GLY A 352 -28.20 -2.58 22.42
C GLY A 352 -29.05 -3.32 23.44
N LYS A 353 -29.67 -2.60 24.39
CA LYS A 353 -30.61 -3.18 25.36
C LYS A 353 -32.02 -2.95 24.90
N PHE A 354 -32.88 -3.93 25.15
CA PHE A 354 -34.31 -3.80 24.85
C PHE A 354 -34.94 -2.65 25.61
N THR A 355 -35.68 -1.78 24.93
CA THR A 355 -36.52 -0.74 25.50
C THR A 355 -37.85 -1.36 26.03
N ALA A 356 -38.77 -0.53 26.52
CA ALA A 356 -40.08 -0.95 26.96
C ALA A 356 -40.89 -1.68 25.84
N GLU A 357 -40.64 -1.30 24.57
CA GLU A 357 -41.24 -1.94 23.40
C GLU A 357 -40.76 -3.41 23.18
N GLY A 358 -39.63 -3.79 23.78
CA GLY A 358 -39.13 -5.16 23.81
C GLY A 358 -39.87 -6.07 24.81
N GLY A 359 -40.89 -5.52 25.52
CA GLY A 359 -41.77 -6.28 26.43
C GLY A 359 -40.99 -6.92 27.58
N LYS A 360 -41.18 -8.22 27.78
CA LYS A 360 -40.53 -9.00 28.87
C LYS A 360 -39.01 -9.06 28.79
N PHE A 361 -38.39 -8.66 27.68
CA PHE A 361 -36.94 -8.61 27.53
C PHE A 361 -36.33 -7.22 27.84
N GLN A 362 -37.16 -6.25 28.29
CA GLN A 362 -36.70 -4.90 28.62
C GLN A 362 -35.47 -4.90 29.50
N GLY A 363 -34.47 -4.05 29.15
CA GLY A 363 -33.21 -3.87 29.87
C GLY A 363 -32.14 -4.94 29.62
N GLN A 364 -32.51 -6.08 28.97
CA GLN A 364 -31.52 -7.10 28.59
C GLN A 364 -30.76 -6.69 27.36
N PHE A 365 -29.45 -7.01 27.33
CA PHE A 365 -28.60 -6.84 26.13
C PHE A 365 -28.98 -7.92 25.10
N ILE A 366 -29.03 -7.55 23.82
CA ILE A 366 -29.55 -8.41 22.74
C ILE A 366 -28.91 -9.81 22.67
N LEU A 367 -27.58 -9.90 22.85
CA LEU A 367 -26.92 -11.22 22.78
C LEU A 367 -27.22 -12.09 24.00
N ASP A 368 -27.39 -11.46 25.17
CA ASP A 368 -27.75 -12.17 26.39
C ASP A 368 -29.23 -12.60 26.36
N ALA A 369 -30.10 -11.79 25.77
CA ALA A 369 -31.52 -12.07 25.61
C ALA A 369 -31.81 -13.28 24.71
N ASN A 370 -30.88 -13.69 23.84
CA ASN A 370 -31.08 -14.88 22.99
C ASN A 370 -31.49 -16.11 23.78
N LYS A 371 -30.89 -16.34 24.97
CA LYS A 371 -31.24 -17.48 25.82
C LYS A 371 -32.67 -17.38 26.35
N ALA A 372 -33.03 -16.18 26.83
CA ALA A 372 -34.38 -15.96 27.36
C ALA A 372 -35.45 -16.08 26.27
N ILE A 373 -35.16 -15.63 25.05
CA ILE A 373 -36.05 -15.74 23.90
C ILE A 373 -36.22 -17.21 23.50
N VAL A 374 -35.16 -18.01 23.49
CA VAL A 374 -35.24 -19.46 23.18
C VAL A 374 -36.07 -20.20 24.22
N GLU A 375 -35.91 -19.89 25.51
CA GLU A 375 -36.75 -20.50 26.57
C GLU A 375 -38.23 -20.10 26.40
N GLU A 376 -38.51 -18.84 26.10
CA GLU A 376 -39.86 -18.38 25.80
C GLU A 376 -40.53 -19.16 24.66
N LEU A 377 -39.75 -19.37 23.55
CA LEU A 377 -40.25 -20.12 22.39
C LEU A 377 -40.54 -21.59 22.74
N LYS A 378 -39.80 -22.16 23.69
CA LYS A 378 -40.09 -23.51 24.23
C LYS A 378 -41.37 -23.52 25.07
N GLU A 379 -41.54 -22.55 25.98
CA GLU A 379 -42.72 -22.41 26.82
C GLU A 379 -44.01 -22.24 26.00
N GLN A 380 -43.92 -21.48 24.90
CA GLN A 380 -45.00 -21.28 23.94
C GLN A 380 -45.21 -22.45 22.98
N ASP A 381 -44.40 -23.50 23.09
CA ASP A 381 -44.48 -24.71 22.25
C ASP A 381 -44.35 -24.38 20.74
N VAL A 382 -43.57 -23.38 20.37
CA VAL A 382 -43.35 -22.96 18.97
C VAL A 382 -41.92 -23.22 18.46
N LEU A 383 -41.02 -23.66 19.32
CA LEU A 383 -39.65 -24.02 18.93
C LEU A 383 -39.64 -25.42 18.34
N MET A 384 -39.25 -25.59 17.08
CA MET A 384 -39.15 -26.89 16.39
C MET A 384 -37.78 -27.52 16.47
N GLY A 385 -36.69 -26.72 16.44
CA GLY A 385 -35.32 -27.18 16.52
C GLY A 385 -34.41 -26.08 17.08
N HIS A 386 -33.32 -26.50 17.74
CA HIS A 386 -32.34 -25.60 18.35
C HIS A 386 -30.94 -26.20 18.23
N GLY A 387 -30.01 -25.43 17.74
CA GLY A 387 -28.61 -25.79 17.57
C GLY A 387 -27.69 -24.56 17.65
N GLN A 388 -26.45 -24.74 17.19
CA GLN A 388 -25.46 -23.68 17.06
C GLN A 388 -24.81 -23.73 15.68
N ILE A 389 -24.48 -22.58 15.15
CA ILE A 389 -23.77 -22.45 13.88
C ILE A 389 -22.57 -21.53 14.04
N LYS A 390 -21.43 -21.89 13.44
CA LYS A 390 -20.27 -21.04 13.33
C LYS A 390 -20.30 -20.35 11.96
N HIS A 391 -20.25 -19.02 11.95
CA HIS A 391 -20.31 -18.23 10.73
C HIS A 391 -19.55 -16.92 10.87
N GLN A 392 -19.31 -16.23 9.75
CA GLN A 392 -18.75 -14.90 9.72
C GLN A 392 -19.79 -13.89 10.24
N TYR A 393 -19.40 -13.11 11.24
CA TYR A 393 -20.28 -12.13 11.87
C TYR A 393 -19.65 -10.74 11.84
N PRO A 394 -20.42 -9.67 11.60
CA PRO A 394 -19.88 -8.32 11.55
C PRO A 394 -19.44 -7.84 12.94
N HIS A 395 -18.25 -7.22 12.99
CA HIS A 395 -17.63 -6.65 14.18
C HIS A 395 -17.19 -5.23 13.92
N CYS A 396 -17.20 -4.39 14.94
CA CYS A 396 -16.68 -3.05 14.88
C CYS A 396 -15.16 -3.07 14.65
N TRP A 397 -14.70 -2.39 13.63
CA TRP A 397 -13.27 -2.33 13.26
C TRP A 397 -12.35 -1.82 14.39
N ARG A 398 -12.92 -1.06 15.35
CA ARG A 398 -12.17 -0.46 16.44
C ARG A 398 -12.22 -1.24 17.75
N CYS A 399 -13.42 -1.44 18.32
CA CYS A 399 -13.55 -2.14 19.59
C CYS A 399 -13.60 -3.66 19.43
N LYS A 400 -13.69 -4.17 18.19
CA LYS A 400 -13.76 -5.59 17.86
C LYS A 400 -14.98 -6.32 18.48
N GLN A 401 -15.98 -5.59 18.96
CA GLN A 401 -17.21 -6.14 19.47
C GLN A 401 -18.20 -6.39 18.32
N PRO A 402 -19.07 -7.41 18.44
CA PRO A 402 -20.13 -7.66 17.47
C PRO A 402 -21.00 -6.44 17.25
N VAL A 403 -21.35 -6.18 15.99
CA VAL A 403 -22.29 -5.13 15.59
C VAL A 403 -23.57 -5.76 15.03
N PHE A 404 -24.63 -4.99 14.96
CA PHE A 404 -25.93 -5.43 14.47
C PHE A 404 -26.63 -4.32 13.71
N PHE A 405 -27.62 -4.67 12.91
CA PHE A 405 -28.48 -3.69 12.27
C PHE A 405 -29.52 -3.12 13.23
N ARG A 406 -29.67 -1.81 13.23
CA ARG A 406 -30.66 -1.08 14.00
C ARG A 406 -31.20 0.08 13.19
N ALA A 407 -32.50 0.13 12.97
CA ALA A 407 -33.12 1.31 12.39
C ALA A 407 -33.06 2.48 13.38
N THR A 408 -32.53 3.57 12.91
CA THR A 408 -32.44 4.82 13.64
C THR A 408 -32.44 5.98 12.65
N GLU A 409 -32.92 7.15 13.09
CA GLU A 409 -32.83 8.35 12.27
C GLU A 409 -31.37 8.76 12.12
N GLN A 410 -30.90 8.83 10.88
CA GLN A 410 -29.54 9.18 10.54
C GLN A 410 -29.52 10.16 9.36
N TRP A 411 -28.39 10.82 9.16
CA TRP A 411 -28.10 11.58 7.95
C TRP A 411 -27.41 10.69 6.93
N PHE A 412 -27.91 10.73 5.71
CA PHE A 412 -27.40 9.96 4.59
C PHE A 412 -26.96 10.84 3.45
N ALA A 413 -25.91 10.42 2.74
CA ALA A 413 -25.56 10.90 1.42
C ALA A 413 -26.05 9.87 0.39
N SER A 414 -26.98 10.25 -0.47
CA SER A 414 -27.45 9.41 -1.56
C SER A 414 -26.38 9.29 -2.62
N VAL A 415 -26.12 8.06 -3.04
CA VAL A 415 -25.15 7.75 -4.09
C VAL A 415 -25.81 7.71 -5.47
N ASP A 416 -27.12 7.47 -5.52
CA ASP A 416 -27.88 7.27 -6.78
C ASP A 416 -27.74 8.45 -7.77
N GLY A 417 -27.69 9.68 -7.25
CA GLY A 417 -27.61 10.88 -8.07
C GLY A 417 -26.32 11.06 -8.88
N PHE A 418 -25.25 10.33 -8.53
CA PHE A 418 -23.95 10.41 -9.22
C PHE A 418 -23.31 9.04 -9.52
N ARG A 419 -23.98 7.93 -9.18
CA ARG A 419 -23.47 6.56 -9.36
C ARG A 419 -23.01 6.28 -10.78
N GLN A 420 -23.84 6.58 -11.79
CA GLN A 420 -23.54 6.25 -13.18
C GLN A 420 -22.32 7.02 -13.70
N GLU A 421 -22.21 8.30 -13.32
CA GLU A 421 -21.04 9.14 -13.64
C GLU A 421 -19.79 8.65 -12.92
N ALA A 422 -19.91 8.19 -11.67
CA ALA A 422 -18.80 7.60 -10.92
C ALA A 422 -18.30 6.30 -11.57
N LEU A 423 -19.20 5.43 -12.00
CA LEU A 423 -18.85 4.19 -12.72
C LEU A 423 -18.11 4.48 -14.04
N LYS A 424 -18.52 5.50 -14.79
CA LYS A 424 -17.80 5.96 -15.98
C LYS A 424 -16.43 6.54 -15.64
N ALA A 425 -16.34 7.34 -14.57
CA ALA A 425 -15.09 7.93 -14.11
C ALA A 425 -14.07 6.87 -13.69
N ILE A 426 -14.50 5.80 -13.02
CA ILE A 426 -13.66 4.66 -12.63
C ILE A 426 -12.97 4.05 -13.86
N ARG A 427 -13.69 3.86 -14.97
CA ARG A 427 -13.14 3.32 -16.23
C ARG A 427 -12.13 4.26 -16.91
N ALA A 428 -12.16 5.55 -16.61
CA ALA A 428 -11.22 6.54 -17.15
C ALA A 428 -9.95 6.75 -16.31
N VAL A 429 -9.92 6.25 -15.09
CA VAL A 429 -8.77 6.30 -14.18
C VAL A 429 -7.80 5.16 -14.49
N LYS A 430 -6.49 5.42 -14.41
CA LYS A 430 -5.47 4.38 -14.53
C LYS A 430 -5.31 3.64 -13.19
N TRP A 431 -5.62 2.35 -13.18
CA TRP A 431 -5.47 1.49 -11.99
C TRP A 431 -4.22 0.61 -12.08
N VAL A 432 -3.40 0.62 -11.05
CA VAL A 432 -2.19 -0.20 -10.93
C VAL A 432 -2.22 -0.92 -9.57
N PRO A 433 -2.36 -2.25 -9.53
CA PRO A 433 -2.65 -3.18 -10.64
C PRO A 433 -4.06 -2.99 -11.25
N ALA A 434 -4.24 -3.52 -12.45
CA ALA A 434 -5.50 -3.36 -13.21
C ALA A 434 -6.74 -3.92 -12.49
N TRP A 435 -6.62 -4.94 -11.64
CA TRP A 435 -7.74 -5.50 -10.86
C TRP A 435 -8.43 -4.47 -9.94
N GLY A 436 -7.72 -3.39 -9.60
CA GLY A 436 -8.27 -2.30 -8.79
C GLY A 436 -9.51 -1.65 -9.41
N GLU A 437 -9.58 -1.59 -10.74
CA GLU A 437 -10.72 -1.05 -11.49
C GLU A 437 -12.00 -1.83 -11.19
N GLU A 438 -12.00 -3.15 -11.43
CA GLU A 438 -13.18 -3.99 -11.19
C GLU A 438 -13.59 -4.00 -9.72
N ARG A 439 -12.59 -3.99 -8.83
CA ARG A 439 -12.86 -4.00 -7.39
C ARG A 439 -13.64 -2.76 -6.94
N ILE A 440 -13.20 -1.56 -7.33
CA ILE A 440 -13.92 -0.33 -6.93
C ILE A 440 -15.22 -0.16 -7.72
N TYR A 441 -15.25 -0.60 -8.98
CA TYR A 441 -16.45 -0.58 -9.80
C TYR A 441 -17.59 -1.33 -9.13
N ASN A 442 -17.37 -2.60 -8.75
CA ASN A 442 -18.37 -3.43 -8.09
C ASN A 442 -18.78 -2.86 -6.72
N MET A 443 -17.84 -2.25 -5.98
CA MET A 443 -18.13 -1.60 -4.71
C MET A 443 -19.02 -0.37 -4.87
N VAL A 444 -18.86 0.41 -5.94
CA VAL A 444 -19.69 1.60 -6.20
C VAL A 444 -21.03 1.21 -6.82
N GLU A 445 -21.06 0.19 -7.69
CA GLU A 445 -22.27 -0.31 -8.33
C GLU A 445 -23.27 -0.83 -7.29
N GLY A 446 -22.81 -1.67 -6.34
CA GLY A 446 -23.63 -2.27 -5.28
C GLY A 446 -23.79 -1.41 -4.03
N ARG A 447 -23.20 -0.18 -3.99
CA ARG A 447 -23.21 0.63 -2.78
C ARG A 447 -24.60 1.21 -2.48
N GLY A 448 -25.08 1.00 -1.25
CA GLY A 448 -26.21 1.74 -0.68
C GLY A 448 -25.86 3.18 -0.34
N ASP A 449 -26.85 3.92 0.21
CA ASP A 449 -26.63 5.28 0.68
C ASP A 449 -25.61 5.32 1.82
N TRP A 450 -24.75 6.31 1.81
CA TRP A 450 -23.72 6.47 2.81
C TRP A 450 -24.28 7.14 4.08
N CYS A 451 -24.36 6.40 5.20
CA CYS A 451 -24.65 6.98 6.51
C CYS A 451 -23.50 7.87 6.95
N VAL A 452 -23.71 9.20 6.89
CA VAL A 452 -22.67 10.21 7.20
C VAL A 452 -22.69 10.70 8.63
N SER A 453 -23.73 10.39 9.42
CA SER A 453 -23.82 10.82 10.81
C SER A 453 -23.22 9.82 11.79
N ARG A 454 -22.54 10.34 12.82
CA ARG A 454 -21.97 9.59 13.93
C ARG A 454 -22.32 10.25 15.26
N GLN A 455 -22.69 9.44 16.25
CA GLN A 455 -23.02 9.87 17.60
C GLN A 455 -21.73 10.02 18.42
N ARG A 456 -20.87 10.97 17.98
CA ARG A 456 -19.56 11.23 18.57
C ARG A 456 -19.43 12.67 19.04
N THR A 457 -18.49 12.90 19.96
CA THR A 457 -18.16 14.26 20.42
C THR A 457 -16.95 14.81 19.69
N TRP A 458 -15.99 13.96 19.29
CA TRP A 458 -14.80 14.33 18.56
C TRP A 458 -14.95 14.03 17.05
N GLY A 459 -15.20 15.05 16.27
CA GLY A 459 -15.43 15.03 14.83
C GLY A 459 -15.96 16.37 14.35
N VAL A 460 -16.08 16.55 13.04
CA VAL A 460 -16.68 17.74 12.44
C VAL A 460 -18.21 17.63 12.55
N PRO A 461 -18.89 18.57 13.21
CA PRO A 461 -20.34 18.49 13.41
C PRO A 461 -21.09 18.68 12.09
N ILE A 462 -22.26 18.04 11.97
CA ILE A 462 -23.16 18.23 10.86
C ILE A 462 -23.81 19.62 10.96
N PRO A 463 -23.66 20.51 9.96
CA PRO A 463 -23.98 21.94 10.07
C PRO A 463 -25.46 22.22 9.86
N ILE A 464 -26.33 21.58 10.64
CA ILE A 464 -27.79 21.63 10.48
C ILE A 464 -28.46 22.22 11.72
N LEU A 465 -29.37 23.13 11.49
CA LEU A 465 -30.27 23.69 12.50
C LEU A 465 -31.68 23.12 12.33
N TYR A 466 -32.39 22.99 13.42
CA TYR A 466 -33.80 22.58 13.45
C TYR A 466 -34.64 23.72 14.02
N CYS A 467 -35.78 24.01 13.40
CA CYS A 467 -36.76 24.92 13.93
C CYS A 467 -37.44 24.32 15.15
N ASN A 468 -37.48 25.01 16.28
CA ASN A 468 -38.15 24.54 17.49
C ASN A 468 -39.68 24.48 17.33
N ASP A 469 -40.27 25.33 16.48
CA ASP A 469 -41.72 25.40 16.31
C ASP A 469 -42.28 24.27 15.44
N CYS A 470 -41.63 23.95 14.31
CA CYS A 470 -42.12 22.93 13.37
C CYS A 470 -41.28 21.65 13.40
N GLY A 471 -40.15 21.62 14.09
CA GLY A 471 -39.26 20.46 14.22
C GLY A 471 -38.44 20.13 12.98
N LYS A 472 -38.63 20.84 11.84
CA LYS A 472 -37.97 20.55 10.58
C LYS A 472 -36.54 21.08 10.54
N GLU A 473 -35.70 20.32 9.84
CA GLU A 473 -34.33 20.67 9.53
C GLU A 473 -34.25 21.89 8.60
N ILE A 474 -33.23 22.72 8.78
CA ILE A 474 -32.97 23.89 7.95
C ILE A 474 -31.57 23.76 7.38
N ILE A 475 -31.52 23.52 6.07
CA ILE A 475 -30.28 23.43 5.27
C ILE A 475 -30.43 24.42 4.11
N THR A 476 -29.80 25.58 4.23
CA THR A 476 -29.80 26.58 3.16
C THR A 476 -28.39 27.00 2.82
N GLU A 477 -28.19 27.53 1.61
CA GLU A 477 -26.87 28.03 1.18
C GLU A 477 -26.35 29.13 2.13
N GLU A 478 -27.26 29.99 2.64
CA GLU A 478 -26.95 31.02 3.61
C GLU A 478 -26.39 30.45 4.93
N ILE A 479 -27.04 29.43 5.50
CA ILE A 479 -26.58 28.78 6.73
C ILE A 479 -25.24 28.11 6.51
N ILE A 480 -25.07 27.34 5.42
CA ILE A 480 -23.82 26.68 5.09
C ILE A 480 -22.67 27.68 4.93
N ALA A 481 -22.89 28.78 4.21
CA ALA A 481 -21.89 29.84 4.03
C ALA A 481 -21.54 30.53 5.34
N HIS A 482 -22.52 30.79 6.20
CA HIS A 482 -22.30 31.38 7.52
C HIS A 482 -21.50 30.45 8.44
N ILE A 483 -21.86 29.17 8.52
CA ILE A 483 -21.14 28.18 9.34
C ILE A 483 -19.73 27.94 8.78
N GLN A 484 -19.58 27.88 7.46
CA GLN A 484 -18.26 27.81 6.82
C GLN A 484 -17.35 28.96 7.25
N LYS A 485 -17.87 30.18 7.31
CA LYS A 485 -17.13 31.35 7.78
C LYS A 485 -16.73 31.21 9.26
N LEU A 486 -17.67 30.82 10.12
CA LEU A 486 -17.39 30.58 11.53
C LEU A 486 -16.31 29.52 11.74
N PHE A 487 -16.35 28.41 10.99
CA PHE A 487 -15.34 27.35 11.09
C PHE A 487 -13.99 27.81 10.56
N LYS A 488 -13.94 28.62 9.50
CA LYS A 488 -12.68 29.18 8.99
C LYS A 488 -11.99 30.09 10.02
N GLU A 489 -12.78 30.80 10.84
CA GLU A 489 -12.28 31.74 11.84
C GLU A 489 -11.95 31.06 13.18
N HIS A 490 -12.74 30.08 13.61
CA HIS A 490 -12.70 29.53 14.96
C HIS A 490 -12.50 28.01 15.06
N GLY A 491 -12.56 27.28 13.93
CA GLY A 491 -12.63 25.83 13.91
C GLY A 491 -14.00 25.28 14.32
N SER A 492 -14.19 23.97 14.17
CA SER A 492 -15.47 23.30 14.46
C SER A 492 -15.83 23.26 15.95
N ASP A 493 -14.88 23.55 16.85
CA ASP A 493 -15.12 23.61 18.30
C ASP A 493 -16.17 24.67 18.66
N ILE A 494 -16.31 25.73 17.85
CA ILE A 494 -17.33 26.78 18.06
C ILE A 494 -18.75 26.21 18.07
N TRP A 495 -19.00 25.13 17.30
CA TRP A 495 -20.33 24.48 17.25
C TRP A 495 -20.75 23.94 18.60
N PHE A 496 -19.82 23.46 19.39
CA PHE A 496 -20.06 22.91 20.73
C PHE A 496 -19.99 23.98 21.83
N ALA A 497 -19.26 25.07 21.59
CA ALA A 497 -19.09 26.16 22.54
C ALA A 497 -20.23 27.18 22.54
N LYS A 498 -20.98 27.31 21.41
CA LYS A 498 -22.01 28.32 21.24
C LYS A 498 -23.40 27.69 21.15
N GLU A 499 -24.42 28.48 21.55
CA GLU A 499 -25.82 28.09 21.40
C GLU A 499 -26.29 28.23 19.94
N ALA A 500 -27.38 27.53 19.60
CA ALA A 500 -27.91 27.54 18.22
C ALA A 500 -28.27 28.96 17.73
N SER A 501 -28.73 29.83 18.59
CA SER A 501 -29.04 31.24 18.28
C SER A 501 -27.80 32.08 17.91
N GLU A 502 -26.62 31.72 18.43
CA GLU A 502 -25.36 32.39 18.14
C GLU A 502 -24.70 31.83 16.86
N LEU A 503 -25.03 30.59 16.48
CA LEU A 503 -24.54 29.90 15.27
C LEU A 503 -25.43 30.19 14.05
N ALA A 504 -26.67 30.63 14.25
CA ALA A 504 -27.59 30.96 13.17
C ALA A 504 -27.20 32.30 12.52
N PRO A 505 -27.36 32.45 11.20
CA PRO A 505 -27.24 33.76 10.54
C PRO A 505 -28.15 34.79 11.21
N PRO A 506 -27.72 36.05 11.34
CA PRO A 506 -28.53 37.11 11.92
C PRO A 506 -29.86 37.29 11.14
N GLY A 507 -31.00 37.26 11.86
CA GLY A 507 -32.33 37.42 11.26
C GLY A 507 -32.89 36.17 10.59
N LEU A 508 -32.27 35.01 10.75
CA LEU A 508 -32.77 33.74 10.23
C LEU A 508 -34.22 33.50 10.69
N THR A 509 -35.07 33.10 9.76
CA THR A 509 -36.43 32.61 10.02
C THR A 509 -36.61 31.27 9.33
N CYS A 510 -37.39 30.38 9.94
CA CYS A 510 -37.67 29.08 9.36
C CYS A 510 -38.47 29.21 8.07
N HIS A 511 -37.96 28.75 6.96
CA HIS A 511 -38.62 28.78 5.66
C HIS A 511 -39.76 27.77 5.53
N HIS A 512 -39.85 26.76 6.43
CA HIS A 512 -40.90 25.75 6.42
C HIS A 512 -42.19 26.26 7.07
N CYS A 513 -42.11 26.94 8.20
CA CYS A 513 -43.30 27.48 8.91
C CYS A 513 -43.42 28.99 8.78
N GLY A 514 -42.41 29.70 8.30
CA GLY A 514 -42.42 31.16 8.06
C GLY A 514 -42.35 32.03 9.31
N GLN A 515 -42.31 31.46 10.51
CA GLN A 515 -42.39 32.16 11.77
C GLN A 515 -41.30 31.81 12.81
N GLY A 516 -40.78 30.59 12.74
CA GLY A 516 -39.83 30.06 13.72
C GLY A 516 -38.53 30.87 13.75
N LYS A 517 -38.13 31.37 14.94
CA LYS A 517 -36.89 32.11 15.18
C LYS A 517 -36.00 31.48 16.21
N GLU A 518 -36.49 30.42 16.88
CA GLU A 518 -35.73 29.62 17.82
C GLU A 518 -35.32 28.31 17.18
N PHE A 519 -34.06 27.98 17.37
CA PHE A 519 -33.43 26.83 16.72
C PHE A 519 -32.69 25.95 17.73
N ARG A 520 -32.60 24.67 17.42
CA ARG A 520 -31.67 23.73 18.01
C ARG A 520 -30.67 23.27 16.95
N LYS A 521 -29.49 22.93 17.38
CA LYS A 521 -28.42 22.44 16.48
C LYS A 521 -28.41 20.92 16.44
N GLU A 522 -27.92 20.36 15.34
CA GLU A 522 -27.59 18.96 15.26
C GLU A 522 -26.42 18.64 16.21
N THR A 523 -26.46 17.44 16.82
CA THR A 523 -25.45 16.98 17.76
C THR A 523 -24.52 15.91 17.20
N ASP A 524 -24.91 15.29 16.09
CA ASP A 524 -24.11 14.29 15.42
C ASP A 524 -22.92 14.93 14.68
N THR A 525 -21.83 14.19 14.58
CA THR A 525 -20.66 14.56 13.78
C THR A 525 -20.66 13.79 12.46
N MET A 526 -19.90 14.30 11.49
CA MET A 526 -19.69 13.59 10.23
C MET A 526 -18.84 12.33 10.42
N ASP A 527 -19.04 11.38 9.56
CA ASP A 527 -18.17 10.22 9.39
C ASP A 527 -16.73 10.68 9.09
N VAL A 528 -15.74 10.11 9.76
CA VAL A 528 -14.32 10.42 9.53
C VAL A 528 -13.89 10.17 8.08
N TRP A 529 -14.55 9.22 7.38
CA TRP A 529 -14.32 9.02 5.94
C TRP A 529 -14.83 10.18 5.07
N PHE A 530 -15.73 11.00 5.60
CA PHE A 530 -16.12 12.25 4.94
C PHE A 530 -15.03 13.30 5.12
N ASP A 531 -14.36 13.33 6.29
CA ASP A 531 -13.24 14.23 6.57
C ASP A 531 -12.10 13.93 5.57
N SER A 532 -11.52 12.73 5.61
CA SER A 532 -10.44 12.34 4.70
C SER A 532 -10.88 12.30 3.23
N GLY A 533 -12.12 11.90 2.95
CA GLY A 533 -12.70 11.92 1.61
C GLY A 533 -12.80 13.31 0.98
N SER A 534 -12.85 14.36 1.79
CA SER A 534 -12.87 15.74 1.32
C SER A 534 -11.48 16.33 1.06
N SER A 535 -10.40 15.60 1.37
CA SER A 535 -9.02 16.10 1.33
C SER A 535 -8.59 16.60 -0.04
N HIS A 536 -9.09 15.99 -1.12
CA HIS A 536 -8.78 16.41 -2.48
C HIS A 536 -9.22 17.86 -2.78
N LEU A 537 -10.32 18.35 -2.19
CA LEU A 537 -10.74 19.75 -2.30
C LEU A 537 -10.18 20.60 -1.16
N ALA A 538 -10.09 20.03 0.05
CA ALA A 538 -9.63 20.75 1.22
C ALA A 538 -8.10 20.98 1.25
N VAL A 539 -7.35 20.30 0.40
CA VAL A 539 -5.89 20.46 0.29
C VAL A 539 -5.49 20.88 -1.13
N LEU A 540 -5.85 20.10 -2.16
CA LEU A 540 -5.39 20.34 -3.53
C LEU A 540 -6.04 21.56 -4.19
N ASP A 541 -7.22 21.97 -3.74
CA ASP A 541 -7.96 23.16 -4.22
C ASP A 541 -7.96 24.28 -3.16
N GLN A 542 -6.80 24.47 -2.48
CA GLN A 542 -6.58 25.52 -1.51
C GLN A 542 -5.27 26.29 -1.76
N PRO A 543 -5.20 27.09 -2.83
CA PRO A 543 -3.99 27.82 -3.19
C PRO A 543 -3.56 28.87 -2.16
N GLU A 544 -4.43 29.25 -1.22
CA GLU A 544 -4.11 30.13 -0.10
C GLU A 544 -3.11 29.47 0.89
N LEU A 545 -3.18 28.14 1.04
CA LEU A 545 -2.33 27.38 1.96
C LEU A 545 -1.19 26.65 1.23
N TRP A 546 -1.52 26.05 0.09
CA TRP A 546 -0.60 25.23 -0.71
C TRP A 546 -0.66 25.64 -2.19
N PRO A 547 -0.08 26.78 -2.58
CA PRO A 547 -0.11 27.29 -3.96
C PRO A 547 0.64 26.39 -4.95
N GLU A 548 1.49 25.52 -4.45
CA GLU A 548 2.25 24.53 -5.22
C GLU A 548 1.41 23.33 -5.67
N LEU A 549 0.28 23.05 -4.99
CA LEU A 549 -0.57 21.91 -5.33
C LEU A 549 -1.56 22.23 -6.45
N GLN A 550 -2.19 21.20 -6.98
CA GLN A 550 -3.30 21.33 -7.96
C GLN A 550 -4.25 20.14 -7.87
N TRP A 551 -5.51 20.39 -8.21
CA TRP A 551 -6.54 19.38 -8.36
C TRP A 551 -6.82 19.10 -9.86
N PRO A 552 -7.10 17.83 -10.28
CA PRO A 552 -7.02 16.61 -9.50
C PRO A 552 -5.57 16.14 -9.29
N ALA A 553 -5.37 15.21 -8.34
CA ALA A 553 -4.08 14.57 -8.13
C ALA A 553 -3.66 13.72 -9.34
N ASP A 554 -2.36 13.64 -9.61
CA ASP A 554 -1.83 12.71 -10.61
C ASP A 554 -1.80 11.27 -10.07
N LEU A 555 -1.54 11.11 -8.76
CA LEU A 555 -1.44 9.81 -8.12
C LEU A 555 -2.05 9.79 -6.71
N TYR A 556 -2.88 8.76 -6.44
CA TYR A 556 -3.19 8.24 -5.11
C TYR A 556 -2.46 6.91 -4.93
N LEU A 557 -1.79 6.72 -3.80
CA LEU A 557 -1.02 5.51 -3.50
C LEU A 557 -1.34 5.04 -2.08
N GLU A 558 -2.06 3.92 -1.93
CA GLU A 558 -2.42 3.34 -0.63
C GLU A 558 -2.53 1.82 -0.69
N GLY A 559 -2.83 1.21 0.47
CA GLY A 559 -3.11 -0.21 0.59
C GLY A 559 -4.41 -0.65 -0.09
N SER A 560 -4.53 -1.95 -0.32
CA SER A 560 -5.68 -2.55 -1.01
C SER A 560 -7.00 -2.42 -0.24
N ASP A 561 -6.98 -2.18 1.06
CA ASP A 561 -8.14 -1.87 1.90
C ASP A 561 -8.78 -0.53 1.55
N GLN A 562 -8.03 0.41 0.97
CA GLN A 562 -8.50 1.74 0.65
C GLN A 562 -9.46 1.81 -0.55
N HIS A 563 -9.68 0.72 -1.27
CA HIS A 563 -10.78 0.62 -2.23
C HIS A 563 -12.16 0.75 -1.54
N ARG A 564 -12.27 0.26 -0.30
CA ARG A 564 -13.46 0.45 0.54
C ARG A 564 -13.38 1.71 1.42
N GLY A 565 -12.19 2.27 1.62
CA GLY A 565 -11.92 3.45 2.43
C GLY A 565 -11.73 4.72 1.60
N TRP A 566 -10.52 5.29 1.66
CA TRP A 566 -10.20 6.62 1.14
C TRP A 566 -10.35 6.79 -0.37
N PHE A 567 -10.01 5.76 -1.19
CA PHE A 567 -10.25 5.84 -2.64
C PHE A 567 -11.72 6.03 -2.96
N ASN A 568 -12.61 5.32 -2.25
CA ASN A 568 -14.05 5.37 -2.47
C ASN A 568 -14.67 6.65 -1.89
N SER A 569 -14.30 7.07 -0.67
CA SER A 569 -14.82 8.29 -0.06
C SER A 569 -14.40 9.53 -0.83
N SER A 570 -13.13 9.62 -1.27
CA SER A 570 -12.64 10.69 -2.14
C SER A 570 -13.37 10.72 -3.49
N LEU A 571 -13.58 9.55 -4.12
CA LEU A 571 -14.34 9.47 -5.37
C LEU A 571 -15.77 9.94 -5.16
N SER A 572 -16.45 9.49 -4.11
CA SER A 572 -17.84 9.83 -3.82
C SER A 572 -18.03 11.33 -3.62
N THR A 573 -17.21 11.96 -2.76
CA THR A 573 -17.28 13.41 -2.52
C THR A 573 -16.94 14.22 -3.77
N SER A 574 -15.91 13.79 -4.52
CA SER A 574 -15.50 14.46 -5.75
C SER A 574 -16.57 14.37 -6.84
N MET A 575 -17.11 13.18 -7.09
CA MET A 575 -18.16 13.00 -8.09
C MET A 575 -19.43 13.76 -7.72
N ALA A 576 -19.83 13.71 -6.45
CA ALA A 576 -21.00 14.44 -5.97
C ALA A 576 -20.85 15.97 -6.15
N VAL A 577 -19.67 16.53 -5.89
CA VAL A 577 -19.45 17.98 -5.94
C VAL A 577 -19.05 18.46 -7.33
N THR A 578 -18.06 17.82 -7.95
CA THR A 578 -17.41 18.31 -9.18
C THR A 578 -17.82 17.56 -10.46
N GLY A 579 -18.37 16.35 -10.34
CA GLY A 579 -18.62 15.45 -11.46
C GLY A 579 -17.36 14.84 -12.10
N LYS A 580 -16.20 14.93 -11.43
CA LYS A 580 -14.91 14.42 -11.92
C LYS A 580 -14.19 13.61 -10.84
N PRO A 581 -13.36 12.61 -11.20
CA PRO A 581 -12.58 11.87 -10.22
C PRO A 581 -11.48 12.76 -9.59
N PRO A 582 -11.11 12.51 -8.32
CA PRO A 582 -10.11 13.33 -7.62
C PRO A 582 -8.67 12.96 -7.99
N TYR A 583 -8.48 11.90 -8.74
CA TYR A 583 -7.18 11.32 -9.12
C TYR A 583 -7.18 10.83 -10.57
N LYS A 584 -5.99 10.85 -11.20
CA LYS A 584 -5.77 10.32 -12.57
C LYS A 584 -5.29 8.86 -12.53
N THR A 585 -4.46 8.53 -11.55
CA THR A 585 -3.93 7.18 -11.34
C THR A 585 -4.12 6.75 -9.90
N VAL A 586 -4.46 5.48 -9.68
CA VAL A 586 -4.48 4.84 -8.37
C VAL A 586 -3.49 3.69 -8.36
N LEU A 587 -2.50 3.76 -7.47
CA LEU A 587 -1.51 2.72 -7.24
C LEU A 587 -1.81 2.02 -5.92
N THR A 588 -1.93 0.70 -5.96
CA THR A 588 -2.32 -0.10 -4.80
C THR A 588 -1.21 -1.04 -4.38
N HIS A 589 -0.88 -1.04 -3.09
CA HIS A 589 0.03 -2.01 -2.49
C HIS A 589 -0.72 -3.05 -1.63
N GLY A 590 -0.09 -4.23 -1.45
CA GLY A 590 -0.55 -5.27 -0.54
C GLY A 590 -0.27 -4.93 0.92
N PHE A 591 -0.49 -5.91 1.80
CA PHE A 591 -0.21 -5.78 3.23
C PHE A 591 1.20 -6.25 3.58
N THR A 592 1.67 -5.85 4.76
CA THR A 592 2.88 -6.42 5.35
C THR A 592 2.53 -7.64 6.19
N VAL A 593 3.20 -8.75 5.91
CA VAL A 593 2.93 -10.05 6.52
C VAL A 593 4.21 -10.67 7.11
N ASP A 594 4.05 -11.64 7.99
CA ASP A 594 5.17 -12.44 8.47
C ASP A 594 5.64 -13.46 7.40
N GLU A 595 6.70 -14.18 7.66
CA GLU A 595 7.26 -15.19 6.72
C GLU A 595 6.30 -16.34 6.38
N LYS A 596 5.21 -16.50 7.14
CA LYS A 596 4.14 -17.49 6.92
C LYS A 596 2.95 -16.91 6.18
N GLY A 597 3.04 -15.66 5.70
CA GLY A 597 1.96 -14.95 5.03
C GLY A 597 0.84 -14.48 5.96
N ARG A 598 1.06 -14.43 7.28
CA ARG A 598 0.05 -13.99 8.24
C ARG A 598 0.18 -12.50 8.51
N LYS A 599 -0.95 -11.82 8.57
CA LYS A 599 -1.02 -10.40 8.97
C LYS A 599 -0.35 -10.20 10.33
N MET A 600 0.50 -9.18 10.45
CA MET A 600 1.16 -8.84 11.71
C MET A 600 0.17 -8.26 12.70
N SER A 601 0.14 -8.81 13.92
CA SER A 601 -0.71 -8.32 15.01
C SER A 601 -0.05 -8.51 16.37
N LYS A 602 -0.38 -7.61 17.32
CA LYS A 602 0.11 -7.72 18.70
C LYS A 602 -0.33 -9.03 19.37
N SER A 603 -1.53 -9.51 19.04
CA SER A 603 -2.07 -10.78 19.58
C SER A 603 -1.32 -12.01 19.12
N LEU A 604 -0.75 -11.99 17.93
CA LEU A 604 0.09 -13.08 17.41
C LEU A 604 1.57 -12.96 17.81
N GLY A 605 1.97 -11.83 18.40
CA GLY A 605 3.36 -11.58 18.78
C GLY A 605 4.36 -11.49 17.62
N ASN A 606 3.87 -11.32 16.39
CA ASN A 606 4.67 -11.28 15.16
C ASN A 606 4.90 -9.86 14.63
N VAL A 607 4.59 -8.83 15.41
CA VAL A 607 4.79 -7.42 15.02
C VAL A 607 6.27 -7.09 15.01
N VAL A 608 6.73 -6.53 13.91
CA VAL A 608 8.08 -6.00 13.75
C VAL A 608 8.03 -4.48 13.81
N ASP A 609 8.83 -3.89 14.69
CA ASP A 609 8.92 -2.45 14.87
C ASP A 609 9.94 -1.86 13.87
N PRO A 610 9.51 -0.99 12.94
CA PRO A 610 10.39 -0.41 11.94
C PRO A 610 11.46 0.52 12.55
N LEU A 611 11.16 1.22 13.64
CA LEU A 611 12.11 2.11 14.29
C LEU A 611 13.24 1.33 14.97
N LYS A 612 12.94 0.14 15.49
CA LYS A 612 13.95 -0.76 16.01
C LYS A 612 14.88 -1.26 14.89
N ILE A 613 14.35 -1.56 13.71
CA ILE A 613 15.18 -1.90 12.55
C ILE A 613 16.06 -0.70 12.16
N CYS A 614 15.50 0.51 12.08
CA CYS A 614 16.28 1.71 11.80
C CYS A 614 17.43 1.93 12.79
N SER A 615 17.21 1.67 14.08
CA SER A 615 18.23 1.83 15.12
C SER A 615 19.31 0.74 15.11
N GLN A 616 19.03 -0.43 14.53
CA GLN A 616 19.95 -1.55 14.48
C GLN A 616 20.66 -1.69 13.13
N MET A 617 19.96 -1.46 12.04
CA MET A 617 20.42 -1.75 10.68
C MET A 617 20.40 -0.54 9.75
N GLY A 618 19.59 0.47 10.07
CA GLY A 618 19.38 1.67 9.25
C GLY A 618 18.08 1.64 8.44
N ALA A 619 17.61 2.83 8.07
CA ALA A 619 16.40 3.02 7.26
C ALA A 619 16.61 2.57 5.80
N ASP A 620 17.81 2.75 5.23
CA ASP A 620 18.09 2.29 3.86
C ASP A 620 17.93 0.77 3.69
N ILE A 621 18.08 -0.03 4.75
CA ILE A 621 17.79 -1.48 4.70
C ILE A 621 16.29 -1.73 4.56
N LEU A 622 15.43 -0.98 5.27
CA LEU A 622 13.97 -1.03 5.09
C LEU A 622 13.54 -0.54 3.71
N ARG A 623 14.14 0.55 3.23
CA ARG A 623 13.89 1.08 1.88
C ARG A 623 14.26 0.06 0.80
N LEU A 624 15.38 -0.62 0.97
CA LEU A 624 15.81 -1.69 0.07
C LEU A 624 14.85 -2.88 0.12
N TRP A 625 14.35 -3.26 1.32
CA TRP A 625 13.33 -4.29 1.47
C TRP A 625 12.04 -3.92 0.72
N VAL A 626 11.54 -2.70 0.84
CA VAL A 626 10.35 -2.21 0.13
C VAL A 626 10.49 -2.36 -1.39
N SER A 627 11.71 -2.15 -1.92
CA SER A 627 12.00 -2.30 -3.35
C SER A 627 12.41 -3.71 -3.77
N SER A 628 12.52 -4.69 -2.86
CA SER A 628 13.09 -6.01 -3.18
C SER A 628 12.11 -6.99 -3.79
N ALA A 629 10.83 -6.78 -3.64
CA ALA A 629 9.76 -7.64 -4.16
C ALA A 629 8.60 -6.81 -4.74
N ASP A 630 7.71 -7.46 -5.47
CA ASP A 630 6.52 -6.79 -6.02
C ASP A 630 5.53 -6.47 -4.90
N TYR A 631 5.54 -5.22 -4.47
CA TYR A 631 4.69 -4.69 -3.40
C TYR A 631 3.19 -4.66 -3.74
N ARG A 632 2.81 -4.91 -5.00
CA ARG A 632 1.40 -5.02 -5.43
C ARG A 632 0.71 -6.26 -4.83
N ALA A 633 1.50 -7.25 -4.42
CA ALA A 633 1.10 -8.35 -3.55
C ALA A 633 1.50 -8.10 -2.08
N ASP A 634 1.10 -8.98 -1.18
CA ASP A 634 1.50 -8.91 0.23
C ASP A 634 3.02 -9.07 0.37
N LEU A 635 3.64 -8.19 1.15
CA LEU A 635 5.10 -8.13 1.32
C LEU A 635 5.52 -8.74 2.66
N ALA A 636 6.24 -9.85 2.58
CA ALA A 636 6.74 -10.53 3.78
C ALA A 636 7.98 -9.84 4.36
N LEU A 637 8.08 -9.84 5.71
CA LEU A 637 9.30 -9.46 6.42
C LEU A 637 9.65 -10.47 7.50
N SER A 638 10.93 -10.87 7.54
CA SER A 638 11.51 -11.71 8.57
C SER A 638 12.97 -11.31 8.83
N GLN A 639 13.57 -11.82 9.90
CA GLN A 639 15.00 -11.61 10.20
C GLN A 639 15.92 -12.15 9.08
N ASN A 640 15.51 -13.23 8.42
CA ASN A 640 16.25 -13.79 7.29
C ASN A 640 16.21 -12.86 6.07
N ILE A 641 15.05 -12.30 5.76
CA ILE A 641 14.90 -11.31 4.68
C ILE A 641 15.77 -10.07 4.97
N LEU A 642 15.74 -9.56 6.21
CA LEU A 642 16.59 -8.43 6.61
C LEU A 642 18.09 -8.71 6.46
N LYS A 643 18.53 -9.94 6.78
CA LYS A 643 19.93 -10.36 6.54
C LYS A 643 20.26 -10.37 5.05
N GLN A 644 19.37 -10.90 4.21
CA GLN A 644 19.56 -10.89 2.76
C GLN A 644 19.65 -9.46 2.23
N MET A 645 18.80 -8.54 2.70
CA MET A 645 18.85 -7.13 2.32
C MET A 645 20.18 -6.49 2.75
N THR A 646 20.65 -6.79 3.94
CA THR A 646 21.95 -6.31 4.42
C THR A 646 23.11 -6.80 3.54
N GLU A 647 23.09 -8.06 3.08
CA GLU A 647 24.09 -8.59 2.17
C GLU A 647 24.03 -7.92 0.78
N SER A 648 22.83 -7.73 0.25
CA SER A 648 22.63 -7.02 -1.02
C SER A 648 23.10 -5.56 -0.93
N TYR A 649 22.75 -4.87 0.14
CA TYR A 649 23.25 -3.53 0.45
C TYR A 649 24.78 -3.48 0.48
N ARG A 650 25.41 -4.44 1.17
CA ARG A 650 26.88 -4.52 1.29
C ARG A 650 27.54 -4.67 -0.08
N LYS A 651 26.99 -5.48 -0.98
CA LYS A 651 27.50 -5.65 -2.35
C LYS A 651 27.43 -4.35 -3.14
N ILE A 652 26.30 -3.67 -3.13
CA ILE A 652 26.11 -2.37 -3.80
C ILE A 652 27.11 -1.33 -3.24
N ARG A 653 27.21 -1.22 -1.91
CA ARG A 653 28.14 -0.31 -1.24
C ARG A 653 29.61 -0.61 -1.57
N ASN A 654 30.00 -1.88 -1.60
CA ASN A 654 31.36 -2.29 -1.95
C ASN A 654 31.69 -1.92 -3.41
N THR A 655 30.77 -2.09 -4.33
CA THR A 655 30.91 -1.65 -5.72
C THR A 655 31.16 -0.13 -5.77
N ALA A 656 30.30 0.66 -5.13
CA ALA A 656 30.48 2.11 -5.06
C ALA A 656 31.84 2.51 -4.44
N ARG A 657 32.28 1.81 -3.39
CA ARG A 657 33.58 2.04 -2.77
C ARG A 657 34.74 1.73 -3.71
N PHE A 658 34.66 0.65 -4.48
CA PHE A 658 35.68 0.31 -5.48
C PHE A 658 35.76 1.42 -6.55
N LEU A 659 34.62 1.88 -7.06
CA LEU A 659 34.56 2.98 -8.04
C LEU A 659 35.20 4.24 -7.47
N LEU A 660 34.78 4.69 -6.30
CA LEU A 660 35.32 5.87 -5.62
C LEU A 660 36.84 5.78 -5.40
N SER A 661 37.30 4.60 -4.94
CA SER A 661 38.72 4.44 -4.59
C SER A 661 39.67 4.45 -5.79
N ASN A 662 39.15 4.21 -6.98
CA ASN A 662 39.91 4.25 -8.23
C ASN A 662 39.74 5.58 -8.99
N LEU A 663 38.98 6.54 -8.43
CA LEU A 663 38.77 7.89 -8.97
C LEU A 663 39.51 8.98 -8.18
N TYR A 664 40.40 8.61 -7.25
CA TYR A 664 41.07 9.56 -6.35
C TYR A 664 41.90 10.61 -7.07
N ASP A 665 42.47 10.30 -8.24
CA ASP A 665 43.32 11.15 -9.11
C ASP A 665 42.60 11.52 -10.43
N PHE A 666 41.28 11.41 -10.49
CA PHE A 666 40.51 11.68 -11.70
C PHE A 666 39.73 13.01 -11.60
N ASP A 667 40.02 13.90 -12.52
CA ASP A 667 39.26 15.14 -12.69
C ASP A 667 38.31 14.98 -13.88
N PRO A 668 36.97 14.91 -13.66
CA PRO A 668 35.99 14.66 -14.72
C PRO A 668 35.95 15.77 -15.80
N VAL A 669 36.57 16.91 -15.59
CA VAL A 669 36.67 17.99 -16.58
C VAL A 669 37.91 17.82 -17.46
N LYS A 670 39.03 17.38 -16.89
CA LYS A 670 40.32 17.32 -17.57
C LYS A 670 40.69 15.97 -18.12
N ASP A 671 40.31 14.90 -17.38
CA ASP A 671 40.81 13.54 -17.61
C ASP A 671 39.79 12.65 -18.36
N LYS A 672 38.60 13.17 -18.63
CA LYS A 672 37.54 12.42 -19.33
C LYS A 672 37.97 12.12 -20.78
N VAL A 673 37.94 10.86 -21.16
CA VAL A 673 38.27 10.39 -22.51
C VAL A 673 37.00 10.38 -23.34
N ALA A 674 37.10 10.79 -24.61
CA ALA A 674 36.00 10.73 -25.56
C ALA A 674 35.68 9.25 -25.95
N TYR A 675 34.43 8.92 -26.16
CA TYR A 675 33.94 7.55 -26.41
C TYR A 675 34.64 6.87 -27.64
N GLU A 676 34.91 7.65 -28.66
CA GLU A 676 35.53 7.15 -29.90
C GLU A 676 36.99 6.64 -29.66
N LYS A 677 37.58 7.03 -28.55
CA LYS A 677 38.93 6.59 -28.12
C LYS A 677 38.88 5.44 -27.12
N PHE A 678 37.69 4.97 -26.73
CA PHE A 678 37.58 3.87 -25.79
C PHE A 678 38.09 2.56 -26.39
N PRO A 679 38.87 1.77 -25.64
CA PRO A 679 39.02 0.35 -25.90
C PRO A 679 37.65 -0.34 -25.98
N GLU A 680 37.57 -1.45 -26.73
CA GLU A 680 36.30 -2.12 -26.97
C GLU A 680 35.61 -2.59 -25.69
N LEU A 681 36.37 -3.10 -24.70
CA LEU A 681 35.85 -3.50 -23.39
C LEU A 681 35.15 -2.32 -22.66
N ASP A 682 35.72 -1.11 -22.78
CA ASP A 682 35.14 0.08 -22.16
C ASP A 682 33.86 0.54 -22.87
N ARG A 683 33.79 0.34 -24.22
CA ARG A 683 32.55 0.57 -24.99
C ARG A 683 31.45 -0.41 -24.58
N VAL A 684 31.81 -1.67 -24.35
CA VAL A 684 30.87 -2.67 -23.82
C VAL A 684 30.35 -2.26 -22.45
N ALA A 685 31.23 -1.84 -21.55
CA ALA A 685 30.82 -1.40 -20.22
C ALA A 685 29.86 -0.19 -20.27
N MET A 686 30.08 0.75 -21.19
CA MET A 686 29.16 1.88 -21.41
C MET A 686 27.84 1.42 -22.02
N MET A 687 27.85 0.48 -22.95
CA MET A 687 26.63 -0.11 -23.53
C MET A 687 25.78 -0.77 -22.43
N GLU A 688 26.37 -1.60 -21.59
CA GLU A 688 25.66 -2.25 -20.46
C GLU A 688 25.14 -1.23 -19.44
N LEU A 689 25.88 -0.16 -19.17
CA LEU A 689 25.41 0.95 -18.36
C LEU A 689 24.13 1.59 -18.95
N HIS A 690 24.12 1.89 -20.24
CA HIS A 690 22.96 2.54 -20.87
C HIS A 690 21.76 1.60 -21.03
N LYS A 691 21.98 0.29 -21.14
CA LYS A 691 20.94 -0.73 -21.01
C LYS A 691 20.31 -0.70 -19.61
N LEU A 692 21.14 -0.67 -18.57
CA LEU A 692 20.69 -0.53 -17.18
C LEU A 692 19.88 0.74 -16.98
N ILE A 693 20.40 1.91 -17.41
CA ILE A 693 19.70 3.19 -17.28
C ILE A 693 18.30 3.10 -17.91
N LYS A 694 18.22 2.59 -19.15
CA LYS A 694 16.96 2.42 -19.86
C LYS A 694 15.97 1.52 -19.08
N GLN A 695 16.45 0.37 -18.61
CA GLN A 695 15.64 -0.58 -17.86
C GLN A 695 15.12 0.04 -16.55
N VAL A 696 15.98 0.69 -15.80
CA VAL A 696 15.63 1.29 -14.49
C VAL A 696 14.67 2.46 -14.65
N LEU A 697 14.89 3.35 -15.62
CA LEU A 697 13.96 4.45 -15.86
C LEU A 697 12.59 3.95 -16.30
N THR A 698 12.52 2.94 -17.15
CA THR A 698 11.26 2.29 -17.56
C THR A 698 10.54 1.68 -16.34
N ALA A 699 11.29 1.03 -15.46
CA ALA A 699 10.75 0.44 -14.24
C ALA A 699 10.17 1.49 -13.28
N TYR A 700 10.83 2.63 -13.12
CA TYR A 700 10.31 3.76 -12.33
C TYR A 700 9.01 4.33 -12.92
N GLU A 701 8.94 4.50 -14.26
CA GLU A 701 7.73 4.98 -14.93
C GLU A 701 6.53 4.03 -14.72
N ASN A 702 6.80 2.73 -14.63
CA ASN A 702 5.81 1.70 -14.40
C ASN A 702 5.56 1.37 -12.92
N TYR A 703 6.21 2.07 -12.00
CA TYR A 703 6.17 1.80 -10.55
C TYR A 703 6.63 0.38 -10.20
N GLU A 704 7.62 -0.17 -10.92
CA GLU A 704 8.18 -1.51 -10.74
C GLU A 704 9.49 -1.47 -9.96
N PHE A 705 9.45 -1.03 -8.69
CA PHE A 705 10.66 -0.81 -7.89
C PHE A 705 11.48 -2.08 -7.65
N HIS A 706 10.84 -3.25 -7.69
CA HIS A 706 11.55 -4.54 -7.62
C HIS A 706 12.43 -4.79 -8.84
N VAL A 707 12.03 -4.32 -10.01
CA VAL A 707 12.88 -4.36 -11.21
C VAL A 707 14.09 -3.45 -11.04
N VAL A 708 13.91 -2.26 -10.47
CA VAL A 708 15.04 -1.35 -10.15
C VAL A 708 16.05 -2.04 -9.24
N TYR A 709 15.58 -2.64 -8.14
CA TYR A 709 16.45 -3.34 -7.20
C TYR A 709 17.22 -4.49 -7.88
N HIS A 710 16.50 -5.37 -8.57
CA HIS A 710 17.13 -6.55 -9.19
C HIS A 710 18.10 -6.17 -10.30
N ALA A 711 17.74 -5.20 -11.15
CA ALA A 711 18.62 -4.74 -12.23
C ALA A 711 19.92 -4.16 -11.69
N VAL A 712 19.84 -3.23 -10.73
CA VAL A 712 21.03 -2.60 -10.15
C VAL A 712 21.88 -3.59 -9.35
N HIS A 713 21.24 -4.45 -8.54
CA HIS A 713 21.97 -5.47 -7.78
C HIS A 713 22.72 -6.44 -8.71
N ASN A 714 22.04 -6.93 -9.76
CA ASN A 714 22.65 -7.82 -10.74
C ASN A 714 23.82 -7.13 -11.47
N TYR A 715 23.61 -5.92 -11.94
CA TYR A 715 24.65 -5.13 -12.60
C TYR A 715 25.89 -4.95 -11.70
N CYS A 716 25.71 -4.60 -10.43
CA CYS A 716 26.82 -4.47 -9.49
C CYS A 716 27.58 -5.78 -9.25
N VAL A 717 26.87 -6.91 -9.20
CA VAL A 717 27.47 -8.20 -8.83
C VAL A 717 28.04 -8.92 -10.04
N VAL A 718 27.31 -8.99 -11.12
CA VAL A 718 27.64 -9.78 -12.32
C VAL A 718 28.45 -8.94 -13.31
N ASP A 719 27.84 -7.88 -13.83
CA ASP A 719 28.44 -7.11 -14.93
C ASP A 719 29.66 -6.29 -14.48
N LEU A 720 29.58 -5.71 -13.30
CA LEU A 720 30.71 -4.95 -12.74
C LEU A 720 31.69 -5.86 -11.97
N SER A 721 31.30 -6.39 -10.82
CA SER A 721 32.27 -7.02 -9.91
C SER A 721 32.87 -8.30 -10.44
N ALA A 722 32.09 -9.17 -11.08
CA ALA A 722 32.58 -10.45 -11.60
C ALA A 722 33.16 -10.36 -13.03
N PHE A 723 32.99 -9.24 -13.69
CA PHE A 723 33.48 -9.05 -15.05
C PHE A 723 34.32 -7.78 -15.20
N TYR A 724 33.71 -6.62 -15.49
CA TYR A 724 34.45 -5.43 -15.91
C TYR A 724 35.48 -4.97 -14.89
N LEU A 725 35.09 -4.79 -13.62
CA LEU A 725 35.98 -4.30 -12.57
C LEU A 725 37.13 -5.27 -12.28
N ASP A 726 36.91 -6.57 -12.43
CA ASP A 726 37.95 -7.57 -12.20
C ASP A 726 39.02 -7.53 -13.30
N ILE A 727 38.59 -7.43 -14.55
CA ILE A 727 39.48 -7.36 -15.71
C ILE A 727 40.35 -6.10 -15.71
N ILE A 728 39.78 -4.93 -15.40
CA ILE A 728 40.47 -3.67 -15.50
C ILE A 728 41.44 -3.38 -14.34
N LYS A 729 41.51 -4.22 -13.29
CA LYS A 729 42.37 -4.00 -12.14
C LYS A 729 43.83 -3.83 -12.53
N ASP A 730 44.36 -4.70 -13.41
CA ASP A 730 45.74 -4.60 -13.87
C ASP A 730 45.99 -3.24 -14.49
N ARG A 731 45.15 -2.82 -15.44
CA ARG A 731 45.22 -1.54 -16.11
C ARG A 731 45.15 -0.34 -15.16
N LEU A 732 44.21 -0.36 -14.21
CA LEU A 732 44.04 0.68 -13.21
C LEU A 732 45.29 0.85 -12.33
N TYR A 733 45.88 -0.27 -11.91
CA TYR A 733 46.97 -0.23 -10.94
C TYR A 733 48.35 -0.16 -11.53
N THR A 734 48.56 -0.75 -12.70
CA THR A 734 49.90 -0.91 -13.26
C THR A 734 50.21 0.00 -14.45
N ALA A 735 49.21 0.57 -15.15
CA ALA A 735 49.43 1.48 -16.25
C ALA A 735 49.95 2.85 -15.78
N PRO A 736 50.57 3.63 -16.65
CA PRO A 736 50.97 5.01 -16.32
C PRO A 736 49.74 5.83 -15.87
N PRO A 737 49.91 6.73 -14.88
CA PRO A 737 48.79 7.47 -14.30
C PRO A 737 47.93 8.21 -15.32
N ALA A 738 48.52 8.82 -16.32
CA ALA A 738 47.84 9.62 -17.35
C ALA A 738 47.63 8.88 -18.68
N SER A 739 47.84 7.52 -18.71
CA SER A 739 47.65 6.78 -19.97
C SER A 739 46.19 6.78 -20.44
N LEU A 740 46.03 6.76 -21.77
CA LEU A 740 44.69 6.74 -22.38
C LEU A 740 43.81 5.61 -21.85
N GLU A 741 44.37 4.40 -21.74
CA GLU A 741 43.66 3.20 -21.34
C GLU A 741 43.21 3.28 -19.88
N ARG A 742 44.06 3.83 -18.97
CA ARG A 742 43.68 4.03 -17.57
C ARG A 742 42.61 5.11 -17.46
N ARG A 743 42.82 6.28 -18.13
CA ARG A 743 41.83 7.37 -18.13
C ARG A 743 40.50 6.97 -18.78
N ALA A 744 40.51 6.13 -19.82
CA ALA A 744 39.28 5.55 -20.40
C ALA A 744 38.54 4.70 -19.36
N ALA A 745 39.21 3.78 -18.66
CA ALA A 745 38.63 3.01 -17.58
C ALA A 745 38.05 3.91 -16.47
N GLN A 746 38.84 4.92 -16.02
CA GLN A 746 38.36 5.87 -15.01
C GLN A 746 37.15 6.68 -15.47
N THR A 747 37.10 7.04 -16.76
CA THR A 747 35.91 7.69 -17.35
C THR A 747 34.67 6.78 -17.22
N VAL A 748 34.79 5.48 -17.55
CA VAL A 748 33.69 4.52 -17.37
C VAL A 748 33.32 4.39 -15.88
N LEU A 749 34.30 4.28 -14.97
CA LEU A 749 34.02 4.19 -13.53
C LEU A 749 33.25 5.41 -13.02
N PHE A 750 33.60 6.61 -13.53
CA PHE A 750 32.92 7.85 -13.18
C PHE A 750 31.46 7.86 -13.69
N GLU A 751 31.24 7.53 -14.98
CA GLU A 751 29.91 7.49 -15.57
C GLU A 751 29.01 6.45 -14.87
N VAL A 752 29.57 5.27 -14.56
CA VAL A 752 28.87 4.21 -13.81
C VAL A 752 28.48 4.71 -12.42
N LEU A 753 29.42 5.34 -11.70
CA LEU A 753 29.17 5.84 -10.34
C LEU A 753 28.10 6.94 -10.35
N ASP A 754 28.20 7.88 -11.26
CA ASP A 754 27.25 8.99 -11.41
C ASP A 754 25.83 8.48 -11.72
N ALA A 755 25.71 7.54 -12.66
CA ALA A 755 24.44 6.92 -12.98
C ALA A 755 23.87 6.11 -11.82
N LEU A 756 24.65 5.25 -11.18
CA LEU A 756 24.21 4.43 -10.05
C LEU A 756 23.72 5.28 -8.88
N VAL A 757 24.42 6.35 -8.54
CA VAL A 757 24.04 7.26 -7.47
C VAL A 757 22.69 7.92 -7.75
N ARG A 758 22.47 8.39 -8.98
CA ARG A 758 21.19 9.00 -9.38
C ARG A 758 20.07 7.98 -9.43
N LEU A 759 20.29 6.83 -10.04
CA LEU A 759 19.28 5.76 -10.16
C LEU A 759 18.87 5.19 -8.81
N LEU A 760 19.78 5.09 -7.84
CA LEU A 760 19.51 4.55 -6.52
C LEU A 760 18.99 5.58 -5.51
N THR A 761 19.05 6.88 -5.78
CA THR A 761 18.62 7.92 -4.83
C THR A 761 17.18 7.74 -4.34
N PRO A 762 16.20 7.36 -5.17
CA PRO A 762 14.84 7.09 -4.66
C PRO A 762 14.79 5.89 -3.71
N VAL A 763 15.69 4.91 -3.83
CA VAL A 763 15.71 3.68 -3.02
C VAL A 763 16.64 3.82 -1.82
N LEU A 764 17.90 4.15 -2.02
CA LEU A 764 18.94 4.25 -0.98
C LEU A 764 19.31 5.71 -0.70
N ALA A 765 18.32 6.47 -0.23
CA ALA A 765 18.40 7.92 -0.12
C ALA A 765 19.58 8.43 0.72
N PHE A 766 19.89 7.76 1.81
CA PHE A 766 21.00 8.15 2.70
C PHE A 766 22.37 7.72 2.15
N THR A 767 22.44 6.50 1.64
CA THR A 767 23.69 5.95 1.11
C THR A 767 24.17 6.70 -0.13
N THR A 768 23.25 7.07 -1.03
CA THR A 768 23.60 7.85 -2.22
C THR A 768 24.06 9.27 -1.88
N GLU A 769 23.51 9.89 -0.85
CA GLU A 769 23.99 11.18 -0.33
C GLU A 769 25.43 11.05 0.18
N GLU A 770 25.74 9.99 0.94
CA GLU A 770 27.11 9.73 1.42
C GLU A 770 28.07 9.49 0.26
N ILE A 771 27.68 8.68 -0.74
CA ILE A 771 28.52 8.43 -1.92
C ILE A 771 28.78 9.72 -2.69
N TYR A 772 27.73 10.50 -2.98
CA TYR A 772 27.81 11.75 -3.71
C TYR A 772 28.75 12.75 -3.06
N LYS A 773 28.82 12.78 -1.73
CA LYS A 773 29.74 13.63 -0.98
C LYS A 773 31.21 13.33 -1.27
N HIS A 774 31.55 12.08 -1.61
CA HIS A 774 32.93 11.62 -1.80
C HIS A 774 33.34 11.48 -3.28
N MET A 775 32.40 11.58 -4.23
CA MET A 775 32.72 11.42 -5.64
C MET A 775 33.28 12.71 -6.27
N PRO A 776 34.15 12.63 -7.27
CA PRO A 776 34.53 13.80 -8.05
C PRO A 776 33.29 14.35 -8.79
N VAL A 777 33.26 15.66 -9.04
CA VAL A 777 32.15 16.32 -9.76
C VAL A 777 32.70 17.28 -10.80
N ALA A 778 32.03 17.33 -11.96
CA ALA A 778 32.30 18.32 -12.98
C ALA A 778 31.57 19.63 -12.62
N GLY A 779 32.30 20.74 -12.56
CA GLY A 779 31.72 22.05 -12.22
C GLY A 779 31.46 22.21 -10.71
N GLY A 780 30.41 22.94 -10.34
CA GLY A 780 30.03 23.15 -8.94
C GLY A 780 29.23 21.96 -8.39
N ARG A 781 29.58 21.53 -7.16
CA ARG A 781 28.79 20.50 -6.46
C ARG A 781 27.45 21.07 -6.01
N LEU A 782 26.34 20.43 -6.40
CA LEU A 782 25.02 20.73 -5.81
C LEU A 782 25.00 20.30 -4.34
N ALA A 783 24.14 20.92 -3.56
CA ALA A 783 24.08 20.70 -2.12
C ALA A 783 23.66 19.27 -1.76
N SER A 784 22.90 18.58 -2.62
CA SER A 784 22.47 17.20 -2.40
C SER A 784 22.37 16.45 -3.72
N VAL A 785 22.58 15.14 -3.67
CA VAL A 785 22.32 14.20 -4.78
C VAL A 785 20.87 14.27 -5.25
N GLN A 786 19.92 14.55 -4.36
CA GLN A 786 18.50 14.68 -4.68
C GLN A 786 18.18 15.91 -5.57
N MET A 787 19.13 16.80 -5.74
CA MET A 787 19.03 17.93 -6.66
C MET A 787 19.59 17.61 -8.06
N LEU A 788 20.16 16.43 -8.30
CA LEU A 788 20.55 16.00 -9.63
C LEU A 788 19.34 15.57 -10.45
N ASP A 789 19.48 15.66 -11.77
CA ASP A 789 18.48 15.05 -12.68
C ASP A 789 18.79 13.55 -12.87
N MET A 790 17.79 12.74 -13.25
CA MET A 790 18.02 11.34 -13.63
C MET A 790 18.99 11.25 -14.81
N PRO A 791 19.78 10.18 -14.90
CA PRO A 791 20.66 10.00 -16.05
C PRO A 791 19.85 9.77 -17.32
N GLU A 792 20.34 10.25 -18.45
CA GLU A 792 19.72 10.06 -19.75
C GLU A 792 20.34 8.87 -20.49
N VAL A 793 19.50 8.19 -21.28
CA VAL A 793 19.98 7.11 -22.15
C VAL A 793 20.61 7.71 -23.39
N ASN A 794 21.90 7.44 -23.63
CA ASN A 794 22.52 7.74 -24.92
C ASN A 794 22.31 6.54 -25.85
N MET A 795 21.48 6.72 -26.86
CA MET A 795 21.12 5.65 -27.81
C MET A 795 22.29 5.26 -28.69
N ASP A 796 23.28 6.13 -28.90
CA ASP A 796 24.47 5.83 -29.73
C ASP A 796 25.42 4.82 -29.05
N TYR A 797 25.27 4.61 -27.74
CA TYR A 797 26.04 3.62 -27.00
C TYR A 797 25.38 2.21 -27.02
N LEU A 798 24.15 2.10 -27.51
CA LEU A 798 23.43 0.84 -27.63
C LEU A 798 23.73 0.19 -28.99
N ASP A 799 24.88 -0.47 -29.08
CA ASP A 799 25.40 -1.14 -30.30
C ASP A 799 24.98 -2.61 -30.30
N VAL A 800 24.00 -2.96 -31.13
CA VAL A 800 23.44 -4.32 -31.24
C VAL A 800 24.48 -5.34 -31.76
N GLU A 801 25.39 -4.94 -32.64
CA GLU A 801 26.41 -5.87 -33.18
C GLU A 801 27.50 -6.11 -32.12
N LEU A 802 27.89 -5.07 -31.39
CA LEU A 802 28.77 -5.20 -30.23
C LEU A 802 28.15 -6.11 -29.15
N GLU A 803 26.87 -5.93 -28.86
CA GLU A 803 26.12 -6.78 -27.91
C GLU A 803 26.17 -8.25 -28.33
N LYS A 804 25.79 -8.58 -29.55
CA LYS A 804 25.81 -9.97 -30.07
C LYS A 804 27.21 -10.59 -29.99
N LYS A 805 28.25 -9.80 -30.33
CA LYS A 805 29.63 -10.24 -30.25
C LYS A 805 30.01 -10.62 -28.83
N TRP A 806 29.71 -9.76 -27.87
CA TRP A 806 30.09 -9.96 -26.48
C TRP A 806 29.21 -10.98 -25.75
N ASP A 807 27.97 -11.17 -26.15
CA ASP A 807 27.13 -12.28 -25.67
C ASP A 807 27.78 -13.63 -26.02
N LYS A 808 28.27 -13.78 -27.26
CA LYS A 808 29.03 -14.99 -27.67
C LYS A 808 30.31 -15.11 -26.86
N PHE A 809 31.05 -14.01 -26.64
CA PHE A 809 32.26 -14.01 -25.83
C PHE A 809 32.01 -14.43 -24.38
N HIS A 810 30.91 -14.00 -23.77
CA HIS A 810 30.55 -14.40 -22.43
C HIS A 810 30.32 -15.91 -22.30
N VAL A 811 29.74 -16.54 -23.33
CA VAL A 811 29.56 -17.99 -23.37
C VAL A 811 30.93 -18.71 -23.44
N VAL A 812 31.82 -18.25 -24.30
CA VAL A 812 33.20 -18.79 -24.38
C VAL A 812 33.95 -18.56 -23.07
N ARG A 813 33.91 -17.36 -22.50
CA ARG A 813 34.56 -17.02 -21.24
C ARG A 813 34.11 -17.94 -20.09
N LYS A 814 32.82 -18.26 -20.03
CA LYS A 814 32.29 -19.19 -19.02
C LYS A 814 32.99 -20.55 -19.07
N GLU A 815 33.21 -21.11 -20.27
CA GLU A 815 33.89 -22.41 -20.40
C GLU A 815 35.39 -22.32 -20.06
N VAL A 816 36.06 -21.22 -20.42
CA VAL A 816 37.44 -20.98 -20.05
C VAL A 816 37.61 -20.85 -18.53
N LEU A 817 36.74 -20.10 -17.88
CA LEU A 817 36.74 -19.93 -16.41
C LEU A 817 36.47 -21.28 -15.70
N LYS A 818 35.58 -22.12 -16.24
CA LYS A 818 35.32 -23.47 -15.73
C LYS A 818 36.60 -24.35 -15.81
N ALA A 819 37.32 -24.30 -16.93
CA ALA A 819 38.60 -25.03 -17.09
C ALA A 819 39.67 -24.51 -16.09
N LEU A 820 39.76 -23.20 -15.89
CA LEU A 820 40.65 -22.61 -14.89
C LEU A 820 40.31 -23.05 -13.47
N GLU A 821 39.04 -23.14 -13.13
CA GLU A 821 38.60 -23.62 -11.79
C GLU A 821 38.92 -25.10 -11.58
N VAL A 822 38.71 -25.95 -12.60
CA VAL A 822 39.14 -27.36 -12.55
C VAL A 822 40.66 -27.49 -12.37
N ALA A 823 41.45 -26.69 -13.06
CA ALA A 823 42.91 -26.67 -12.92
C ALA A 823 43.32 -26.23 -11.50
N ARG A 824 42.61 -25.29 -10.89
CA ARG A 824 42.83 -24.85 -9.52
C ARG A 824 42.50 -25.93 -8.51
N GLN A 825 41.36 -26.61 -8.67
CA GLN A 825 40.94 -27.74 -7.81
C GLN A 825 41.94 -28.89 -7.89
N ASN A 826 42.49 -29.15 -9.08
CA ASN A 826 43.52 -30.19 -9.30
C ASN A 826 44.93 -29.73 -8.91
N LYS A 827 45.10 -28.50 -8.39
CA LYS A 827 46.37 -27.92 -7.96
C LYS A 827 47.40 -27.77 -9.09
N VAL A 828 46.97 -27.65 -10.32
CA VAL A 828 47.81 -27.34 -11.49
C VAL A 828 48.24 -25.85 -11.40
N ILE A 829 47.37 -25.01 -10.89
CA ILE A 829 47.62 -23.59 -10.62
C ILE A 829 47.09 -23.21 -9.22
N GLY A 830 47.65 -22.19 -8.58
CA GLY A 830 47.15 -21.61 -7.34
C GLY A 830 46.16 -20.47 -7.57
N ASN A 831 46.44 -19.61 -8.52
CA ASN A 831 45.57 -18.50 -8.95
C ASN A 831 45.61 -18.34 -10.49
N SER A 832 44.70 -17.54 -11.03
CA SER A 832 44.55 -17.42 -12.48
C SER A 832 45.76 -16.80 -13.17
N LEU A 833 46.53 -15.89 -12.53
CA LEU A 833 47.71 -15.30 -13.07
C LEU A 833 48.86 -16.27 -13.18
N GLU A 834 48.80 -17.45 -12.55
CA GLU A 834 49.79 -18.54 -12.72
C GLU A 834 49.46 -19.41 -13.92
N ALA A 835 48.37 -19.13 -14.64
CA ALA A 835 47.89 -19.94 -15.73
C ALA A 835 48.35 -19.41 -17.10
N LYS A 836 48.64 -20.38 -18.01
CA LYS A 836 48.56 -20.22 -19.44
C LYS A 836 47.37 -21.05 -19.97
N ALA A 837 46.53 -20.46 -20.78
CA ALA A 837 45.40 -21.13 -21.38
C ALA A 837 45.65 -21.32 -22.89
N ASP A 838 45.78 -22.57 -23.31
CA ASP A 838 45.83 -22.92 -24.74
C ASP A 838 44.38 -23.25 -25.16
N LEU A 839 43.83 -22.43 -26.09
CA LEU A 839 42.46 -22.55 -26.58
C LEU A 839 42.47 -23.18 -27.98
N TYR A 840 41.86 -24.33 -28.13
CA TYR A 840 41.68 -25.05 -29.38
C TYR A 840 40.31 -24.74 -29.91
N VAL A 841 40.25 -24.03 -31.05
CA VAL A 841 39.04 -23.39 -31.57
C VAL A 841 38.77 -23.71 -33.04
N ALA A 842 37.50 -23.69 -33.46
CA ALA A 842 37.09 -23.77 -34.84
C ALA A 842 35.82 -22.94 -35.07
N GLY A 843 35.45 -22.72 -36.32
CA GLY A 843 34.21 -22.11 -36.72
C GLY A 843 33.94 -20.72 -36.11
N GLU A 844 32.75 -20.50 -35.64
CA GLU A 844 32.34 -19.19 -35.07
C GLU A 844 33.18 -18.77 -33.83
N VAL A 845 33.68 -19.71 -33.06
CA VAL A 845 34.54 -19.40 -31.88
C VAL A 845 35.89 -18.87 -32.34
N GLU A 846 36.48 -19.46 -33.38
CA GLU A 846 37.74 -18.98 -33.95
C GLU A 846 37.59 -17.57 -34.54
N GLU A 847 36.53 -17.38 -35.35
CA GLU A 847 36.22 -16.06 -35.93
C GLU A 847 36.02 -14.97 -34.85
N LEU A 848 35.42 -15.33 -33.73
CA LEU A 848 35.21 -14.43 -32.58
C LEU A 848 36.52 -14.08 -31.91
N LEU A 849 37.35 -15.06 -31.54
CA LEU A 849 38.51 -14.87 -30.68
C LEU A 849 39.75 -14.37 -31.40
N LYS A 850 39.92 -14.68 -32.68
CA LYS A 850 41.11 -14.33 -33.46
C LYS A 850 41.38 -12.81 -33.53
N PRO A 851 40.36 -11.95 -33.77
CA PRO A 851 40.55 -10.49 -33.70
C PRO A 851 40.93 -9.97 -32.29
N MET A 852 40.55 -10.73 -31.26
CA MET A 852 40.76 -10.37 -29.85
C MET A 852 42.03 -10.99 -29.25
N ALA A 853 42.83 -11.70 -30.04
CA ALA A 853 43.97 -12.51 -29.57
C ALA A 853 44.94 -11.72 -28.65
N GLY A 854 45.16 -10.45 -28.93
CA GLY A 854 46.02 -9.59 -28.10
C GLY A 854 45.47 -9.24 -26.72
N ASP A 855 44.16 -9.32 -26.55
CA ASP A 855 43.47 -8.93 -25.31
C ASP A 855 43.03 -10.15 -24.46
N LEU A 856 43.08 -11.38 -25.02
CA LEU A 856 42.50 -12.58 -24.36
C LEU A 856 43.14 -12.88 -23.01
N SER A 857 44.45 -12.64 -22.82
CA SER A 857 45.12 -12.83 -21.54
C SER A 857 44.56 -11.89 -20.47
N THR A 858 44.28 -10.65 -20.83
CA THR A 858 43.63 -9.66 -19.96
C THR A 858 42.16 -10.04 -19.67
N LEU A 859 41.40 -10.44 -20.73
CA LEU A 859 39.99 -10.76 -20.63
C LEU A 859 39.71 -12.04 -19.80
N PHE A 860 40.63 -13.00 -19.80
CA PHE A 860 40.58 -14.22 -18.96
C PHE A 860 41.35 -14.09 -17.64
N ILE A 861 42.11 -12.99 -17.46
CA ILE A 861 42.93 -12.73 -16.28
C ILE A 861 43.94 -13.84 -16.05
N VAL A 862 44.72 -14.16 -17.12
CA VAL A 862 45.77 -15.15 -17.11
C VAL A 862 47.07 -14.57 -17.67
N SER A 863 48.23 -15.20 -17.38
CA SER A 863 49.54 -14.70 -17.86
C SER A 863 49.76 -14.95 -19.36
N GLY A 864 49.07 -15.91 -19.97
CA GLY A 864 49.21 -16.16 -21.40
C GLY A 864 47.99 -16.90 -21.98
N VAL A 865 47.72 -16.61 -23.26
CA VAL A 865 46.72 -17.30 -24.07
C VAL A 865 47.25 -17.57 -25.45
N ASN A 866 47.10 -18.79 -25.94
CA ASN A 866 47.36 -19.15 -27.32
C ASN A 866 46.08 -19.70 -27.98
N LEU A 867 45.93 -19.42 -29.25
CA LEU A 867 44.87 -19.98 -30.10
C LEU A 867 45.45 -21.05 -31.00
N HIS A 868 44.83 -22.23 -31.03
CA HIS A 868 45.20 -23.39 -31.86
C HIS A 868 43.98 -23.91 -32.60
N PRO A 869 44.18 -24.58 -33.75
CA PRO A 869 43.07 -25.28 -34.43
C PRO A 869 42.47 -26.37 -33.52
N LEU A 870 41.15 -26.51 -33.51
CA LEU A 870 40.47 -27.52 -32.66
C LEU A 870 40.92 -28.96 -32.96
N SER A 871 41.35 -29.23 -34.21
CA SER A 871 41.89 -30.50 -34.63
C SER A 871 43.19 -30.91 -33.94
N GLU A 872 43.90 -29.94 -33.32
CA GLU A 872 45.15 -30.15 -32.60
C GLU A 872 44.94 -30.32 -31.08
N ALA A 873 43.66 -30.34 -30.63
CA ALA A 873 43.33 -30.43 -29.23
C ALA A 873 43.81 -31.75 -28.60
N PRO A 874 44.67 -31.73 -27.57
CA PRO A 874 45.09 -32.92 -26.89
C PRO A 874 43.96 -33.56 -26.10
N ALA A 875 44.12 -34.82 -25.72
CA ALA A 875 43.06 -35.58 -25.03
C ALA A 875 42.71 -35.01 -23.65
N GLU A 876 43.69 -34.34 -23.04
CA GLU A 876 43.57 -33.70 -21.69
C GLU A 876 42.84 -32.35 -21.71
N ALA A 877 42.66 -31.76 -22.90
CA ALA A 877 41.96 -30.50 -23.01
C ALA A 877 40.47 -30.67 -22.67
N ALA A 878 39.96 -29.83 -21.82
CA ALA A 878 38.54 -29.79 -21.45
C ALA A 878 37.70 -29.32 -22.63
N LYS A 879 36.88 -30.18 -23.18
CA LYS A 879 35.97 -29.87 -24.33
C LYS A 879 34.69 -29.24 -23.79
N ALA A 880 34.26 -28.16 -24.43
CA ALA A 880 32.93 -27.61 -24.24
C ALA A 880 31.89 -28.50 -24.96
N GLU A 881 30.70 -28.66 -24.37
CA GLU A 881 29.66 -29.54 -24.92
C GLU A 881 28.99 -28.90 -26.16
N ASP A 882 28.77 -27.58 -26.13
CA ASP A 882 27.94 -26.83 -27.11
C ASP A 882 28.76 -25.83 -27.94
N LEU A 883 30.10 -25.88 -27.86
CA LEU A 883 30.99 -24.97 -28.60
C LEU A 883 32.14 -25.70 -29.26
N ASP A 884 32.59 -25.20 -30.41
CA ASP A 884 33.81 -25.64 -31.04
C ASP A 884 35.06 -25.13 -30.30
N LEU A 885 35.16 -25.56 -29.06
CA LEU A 885 36.17 -25.11 -28.08
C LEU A 885 36.67 -26.26 -27.20
N ALA A 886 37.99 -26.37 -27.08
CA ALA A 886 38.61 -27.13 -26.04
C ALA A 886 39.67 -26.26 -25.34
N VAL A 887 39.83 -26.41 -24.02
CA VAL A 887 40.68 -25.56 -23.19
C VAL A 887 41.70 -26.42 -22.43
N LEU A 888 42.98 -26.16 -22.61
CA LEU A 888 44.05 -26.76 -21.84
C LEU A 888 44.69 -25.68 -20.95
N VAL A 889 44.65 -25.87 -19.67
CA VAL A 889 45.27 -24.98 -18.67
C VAL A 889 46.56 -25.59 -18.16
N THR A 890 47.64 -24.86 -18.31
CA THR A 890 49.00 -25.22 -17.84
C THR A 890 49.58 -24.13 -16.97
N PRO A 891 50.59 -24.39 -16.14
CA PRO A 891 51.34 -23.35 -15.45
C PRO A 891 52.01 -22.38 -16.47
N ALA A 892 51.90 -21.07 -16.22
CA ALA A 892 52.53 -20.08 -17.03
C ALA A 892 54.05 -20.20 -17.00
N GLN A 893 54.69 -19.98 -18.14
CA GLN A 893 56.16 -20.01 -18.26
C GLN A 893 56.79 -18.71 -17.82
N GLY A 894 58.07 -18.74 -17.40
CA GLY A 894 58.81 -17.59 -16.99
C GLY A 894 58.77 -17.30 -15.47
N ILE A 895 59.12 -16.10 -15.11
CA ILE A 895 59.23 -15.65 -13.72
C ILE A 895 58.10 -14.65 -13.44
N LYS A 896 57.59 -14.68 -12.21
CA LYS A 896 56.55 -13.74 -11.75
C LYS A 896 57.11 -12.31 -11.68
N CYS A 897 56.46 -11.41 -12.35
CA CYS A 897 56.81 -9.99 -12.22
C CYS A 897 56.37 -9.45 -10.84
N GLU A 898 57.25 -8.82 -10.08
CA GLU A 898 56.98 -8.29 -8.72
C GLU A 898 55.95 -7.14 -8.71
N ARG A 899 55.77 -6.44 -9.84
CA ARG A 899 54.85 -5.27 -9.96
C ARG A 899 53.44 -5.65 -10.39
N CYS A 900 53.29 -6.39 -11.54
CA CYS A 900 51.96 -6.74 -12.05
C CYS A 900 51.52 -8.18 -11.71
N TRP A 901 52.38 -8.98 -11.13
CA TRP A 901 52.17 -10.39 -10.72
C TRP A 901 51.91 -11.38 -11.85
N MET A 902 51.97 -10.94 -13.11
CA MET A 902 51.93 -11.86 -14.26
C MET A 902 53.28 -12.58 -14.43
N TYR A 903 53.25 -13.79 -14.96
CA TYR A 903 54.47 -14.55 -15.31
C TYR A 903 54.89 -14.22 -16.73
N HIS A 904 56.18 -13.95 -16.93
CA HIS A 904 56.74 -13.58 -18.23
C HIS A 904 58.14 -14.12 -18.39
N GLU A 905 58.49 -14.66 -19.57
CA GLU A 905 59.81 -15.25 -19.84
C GLU A 905 60.96 -14.23 -19.80
N GLU A 906 60.65 -12.97 -20.13
CA GLU A 906 61.67 -11.90 -20.18
C GLU A 906 61.88 -11.17 -18.85
N VAL A 907 61.28 -11.66 -17.75
CA VAL A 907 61.66 -11.18 -16.39
C VAL A 907 63.07 -11.61 -16.11
N GLY A 908 63.93 -10.63 -15.73
CA GLY A 908 65.36 -10.87 -15.51
C GLY A 908 66.26 -10.31 -16.60
N HIS A 909 65.74 -9.87 -17.72
CA HIS A 909 66.53 -9.33 -18.84
C HIS A 909 66.93 -7.86 -18.69
N ASP A 910 66.25 -7.08 -17.88
CA ASP A 910 66.63 -5.69 -17.60
C ASP A 910 67.58 -5.60 -16.42
N ALA A 911 68.74 -4.95 -16.61
CA ALA A 911 69.80 -4.91 -15.60
C ALA A 911 69.44 -4.04 -14.35
N GLU A 912 68.62 -3.05 -14.52
CA GLU A 912 68.22 -2.12 -13.43
C GLU A 912 66.96 -2.64 -12.72
N HIS A 913 66.09 -3.35 -13.40
CA HIS A 913 64.81 -3.83 -12.93
C HIS A 913 64.63 -5.33 -13.18
N ALA A 914 65.56 -6.13 -12.74
CA ALA A 914 65.65 -7.55 -13.04
C ALA A 914 64.42 -8.41 -12.60
N THR A 915 63.53 -7.90 -11.73
CA THR A 915 62.34 -8.62 -11.27
C THR A 915 61.07 -8.20 -11.99
N LEU A 916 61.18 -7.32 -12.98
CA LEU A 916 60.01 -6.81 -13.71
C LEU A 916 59.93 -7.36 -15.14
N CYS A 917 58.70 -7.51 -15.65
CA CYS A 917 58.45 -7.78 -17.05
C CYS A 917 58.67 -6.53 -17.92
N PRO A 918 58.89 -6.67 -19.25
CA PRO A 918 59.17 -5.54 -20.14
C PRO A 918 58.20 -4.38 -20.04
N ARG A 919 56.89 -4.67 -19.95
CA ARG A 919 55.84 -3.65 -19.75
C ARG A 919 56.08 -2.81 -18.51
N CYS A 920 56.29 -3.50 -17.37
CA CYS A 920 56.53 -2.83 -16.10
C CYS A 920 57.84 -2.05 -16.04
N VAL A 921 58.88 -2.54 -16.68
CA VAL A 921 60.16 -1.82 -16.86
C VAL A 921 59.93 -0.52 -17.59
N GLY A 922 59.21 -0.53 -18.71
CA GLY A 922 58.88 0.68 -19.45
C GLY A 922 58.18 1.74 -18.58
N VAL A 923 57.12 1.34 -17.87
CA VAL A 923 56.38 2.24 -16.99
C VAL A 923 57.23 2.83 -15.87
N VAL A 924 58.11 2.01 -15.24
CA VAL A 924 58.96 2.48 -14.14
C VAL A 924 60.02 3.45 -14.65
N LYS A 925 60.64 3.18 -15.78
CA LYS A 925 61.63 4.04 -16.39
C LYS A 925 61.07 5.38 -16.87
N GLU A 926 59.85 5.38 -17.44
CA GLU A 926 59.26 6.63 -17.95
C GLU A 926 58.65 7.52 -16.87
N HIS A 927 58.10 6.93 -15.80
CA HIS A 927 57.22 7.67 -14.86
C HIS A 927 57.74 7.65 -13.41
N HIS A 928 58.72 6.80 -13.06
CA HIS A 928 59.23 6.66 -11.71
C HIS A 928 60.77 6.65 -11.62
N SER A 929 61.48 7.07 -12.66
CA SER A 929 62.93 7.32 -12.61
C SER A 929 63.18 8.48 -11.66
N THR A 930 63.97 8.23 -10.59
CA THR A 930 64.35 9.22 -9.59
C THR A 930 65.37 10.19 -10.16
#